data_a3fb10ceb1a300add1ed54e249845a90
#
_entry.id   a3fb10ceb1a300add1ed54e249845a90
#
_cell.length_a   1.000
_cell.length_b   1.000
_cell.length_c   1.000
_cell.angle_alpha   90.00
_cell.angle_beta   90.00
_cell.angle_gamma   90.00
#
_symmetry.space_group_name_H-M   'P 1'
#
loop_
_entity.id
_entity.type
_entity.pdbx_description
1 polymer ?
#
loop_
_entity_poly.entity_id
_entity_poly.type
_entity_poly.pdbx_seq_one_letter_code
_entity_poly.pdbx_strand_id
1 'polypeptide(L)'
;GLGDVYKRQYESLSLDLSILDKDGNTVALDSQYANEDHQTKLKAIVTDVNVWSSESPYLYTMVITLKDNGMPIEYISQKIGFRKVEIKDGIIRINNQRVVFKGTNRHEFDCHTGRYMSEDVMRYDIEMMKKSNMNAVRTSHYPNDPKFLELCDEYGLYVIDENNMETHGTGWSTIVGCPQLPASRPEWEKACMERIKATYNRDKNVTSVVCWSLGNESLGGAIPKKMYQFIKDTDKTRFVHFECHRAPDEKELSDVQSKMYARPWECEEYAVTQRDGRPYILCEYTHAMGNSCGSTDEYTRLWDKYPCLQGGFVWDWVDQSILTKDENGKEYLAYGGDFGENPHDGHFCGNGLLFGDRKVTPKLCEIKKLYQNVDFNAIDAARGIVEVKNKFMFTNLNEYELHWSQSSDKGEFCSGTLVLDVKPGEKTVIDLELSRIKTECYLNLELKTKEDNEYCKAGHIVAEEQFVINEFENTYDELEVDQPLIVDDTYGSLRVISDDVNVRFERRERNQLYSIKVGGEELLSAPMRLNFWRALTDNDRGTRAGSRLGCWRDAGDTPGIFNNTKWSINNYKVLEDGKKVIITGGATVCTQPESKAQVIYTITSKGMEVDLQFYPDASLPEIPEVSVLFELPKDFENLTYLGNGPEENYIDRCNAAKIGLYNTTVNDLWVDYLKPQECGNRTGVRYATLVGNKKVFSVVAEPQMELNVCHYLPKEIEDVWHQKDMPEYNKTVVRLIARQQGIGGYDSWGAHCNDMYKNKTDKTYRLKFQIRF
;
A
#
# COMPACT_ATOMS: atom_id res chain seq x y z
N GLY A 1 1.54 45.00 -57.72
CA GLY A 1 1.73 43.58 -57.86
C GLY A 1 1.28 42.82 -56.64
N LEU A 2 1.07 41.52 -56.76
CA LEU A 2 0.65 40.63 -55.69
C LEU A 2 1.54 40.70 -54.44
N GLY A 3 2.79 41.09 -54.54
CA GLY A 3 3.73 41.23 -53.40
C GLY A 3 3.35 42.35 -52.42
N ASP A 4 2.71 43.42 -52.88
CA ASP A 4 2.26 44.53 -52.02
C ASP A 4 1.00 44.20 -51.22
N VAL A 5 0.17 43.30 -51.76
CA VAL A 5 -1.04 42.84 -51.06
C VAL A 5 -0.68 41.96 -49.85
N TYR A 6 0.33 41.11 -50.03
CA TYR A 6 0.80 40.27 -48.92
C TYR A 6 1.53 41.07 -47.86
N LYS A 7 2.35 42.08 -48.22
CA LYS A 7 3.02 42.97 -47.24
C LYS A 7 2.03 43.78 -46.42
N ARG A 8 0.95 44.28 -46.99
CA ARG A 8 -0.09 45.05 -46.30
C ARG A 8 -0.93 44.20 -45.31
N GLN A 9 -0.97 42.90 -45.50
CA GLN A 9 -1.74 42.03 -44.60
C GLN A 9 -1.14 41.87 -43.20
N TYR A 10 0.19 42.08 -43.04
CA TYR A 10 0.85 41.97 -41.75
C TYR A 10 0.97 43.31 -41.03
N GLU A 11 1.00 44.41 -41.72
CA GLU A 11 1.16 45.76 -41.14
C GLU A 11 0.01 46.18 -40.24
N SER A 12 -1.20 45.59 -40.41
CA SER A 12 -2.36 45.84 -39.59
C SER A 12 -2.53 44.92 -38.40
N LEU A 13 -1.75 43.82 -38.37
CA LEU A 13 -1.85 42.79 -37.33
C LEU A 13 -0.95 43.11 -36.15
N SER A 14 -1.46 43.04 -34.96
CA SER A 14 -0.70 43.11 -33.72
C SER A 14 -1.13 42.02 -32.73
N LEU A 15 -0.23 41.64 -31.85
CA LEU A 15 -0.50 40.68 -30.76
C LEU A 15 -0.25 41.39 -29.43
N ASP A 16 -1.25 41.30 -28.56
CA ASP A 16 -1.12 41.73 -27.17
C ASP A 16 -1.01 40.50 -26.28
N LEU A 17 -0.08 40.55 -25.34
CA LEU A 17 0.06 39.58 -24.26
C LEU A 17 -0.42 40.22 -22.97
N SER A 18 -1.33 39.58 -22.26
CA SER A 18 -1.74 39.93 -20.90
C SER A 18 -1.53 38.74 -19.99
N ILE A 19 -0.88 38.94 -18.84
CA ILE A 19 -0.79 37.95 -17.77
C ILE A 19 -1.67 38.42 -16.62
N LEU A 20 -2.65 37.62 -16.25
CA LEU A 20 -3.63 37.91 -15.21
C LEU A 20 -3.33 37.02 -13.98
N ASP A 21 -3.47 37.59 -12.79
CA ASP A 21 -3.47 36.84 -11.54
C ASP A 21 -4.78 36.04 -11.36
N LYS A 22 -4.91 35.32 -10.24
CA LYS A 22 -6.12 34.53 -9.95
C LYS A 22 -7.39 35.37 -9.79
N ASP A 23 -7.23 36.64 -9.43
CA ASP A 23 -8.35 37.58 -9.23
C ASP A 23 -8.71 38.32 -10.53
N GLY A 24 -8.01 38.03 -11.64
CA GLY A 24 -8.22 38.62 -12.94
C GLY A 24 -7.53 39.97 -13.15
N ASN A 25 -6.65 40.41 -12.23
CA ASN A 25 -5.90 41.62 -12.41
C ASN A 25 -4.71 41.42 -13.35
N THR A 26 -4.47 42.35 -14.24
CA THR A 26 -3.33 42.32 -15.14
C THR A 26 -2.03 42.62 -14.39
N VAL A 27 -1.11 41.68 -14.36
CA VAL A 27 0.19 41.79 -13.66
C VAL A 27 1.36 42.05 -14.60
N ALA A 28 1.20 41.73 -15.89
CA ALA A 28 2.22 42.00 -16.90
C ALA A 28 1.59 42.12 -18.29
N LEU A 29 2.18 42.94 -19.15
CA LEU A 29 1.74 43.19 -20.51
C LEU A 29 2.92 43.23 -21.49
N ASP A 30 2.67 42.90 -22.76
CA ASP A 30 3.52 43.21 -23.91
C ASP A 30 2.64 43.35 -25.16
N SER A 31 3.10 44.10 -26.14
CA SER A 31 2.41 44.31 -27.40
C SER A 31 3.42 44.42 -28.53
N GLN A 32 3.21 43.65 -29.59
CA GLN A 32 4.09 43.62 -30.75
C GLN A 32 3.29 43.56 -32.05
N TYR A 33 3.78 44.17 -33.08
CA TYR A 33 3.23 43.97 -34.45
C TYR A 33 3.68 42.60 -34.99
N ALA A 34 2.83 42.00 -35.80
CA ALA A 34 3.18 40.79 -36.52
C ALA A 34 4.30 41.08 -37.53
N ASN A 35 5.22 40.14 -37.67
CA ASN A 35 6.34 40.25 -38.62
C ASN A 35 6.16 39.37 -39.84
N GLU A 36 6.97 39.61 -40.87
CA GLU A 36 6.93 38.88 -42.14
C GLU A 36 7.26 37.40 -42.04
N ASP A 37 7.97 36.99 -40.97
CA ASP A 37 8.43 35.61 -40.73
C ASP A 37 7.34 34.73 -40.08
N HIS A 38 6.12 35.24 -39.89
CA HIS A 38 5.00 34.57 -39.18
C HIS A 38 5.35 34.15 -37.74
N GLN A 39 6.37 34.77 -37.12
CA GLN A 39 6.79 34.50 -35.75
C GLN A 39 6.99 35.84 -35.01
N THR A 40 6.12 36.08 -34.02
CA THR A 40 6.21 37.26 -33.16
C THR A 40 6.61 36.84 -31.75
N LYS A 41 7.66 37.47 -31.19
CA LYS A 41 8.10 37.23 -29.81
C LYS A 41 7.44 38.28 -28.91
N LEU A 42 6.66 37.80 -27.95
CA LEU A 42 6.11 38.57 -26.85
C LEU A 42 6.94 38.30 -25.59
N LYS A 43 7.17 39.34 -24.76
CA LYS A 43 7.97 39.21 -23.55
C LYS A 43 7.42 40.14 -22.46
N ALA A 44 6.87 39.54 -21.43
CA ALA A 44 6.41 40.25 -20.24
C ALA A 44 7.22 39.80 -19.00
N ILE A 45 7.37 40.69 -18.03
CA ILE A 45 8.04 40.42 -16.76
C ILE A 45 6.99 40.55 -15.65
N VAL A 46 6.80 39.47 -14.91
CA VAL A 46 5.97 39.44 -13.70
C VAL A 46 6.90 39.68 -12.51
N THR A 47 6.63 40.75 -11.73
CA THR A 47 7.31 41.02 -10.47
C THR A 47 6.50 40.41 -9.31
N ASP A 48 7.18 40.06 -8.20
CA ASP A 48 6.55 39.48 -6.99
C ASP A 48 5.69 38.26 -7.28
N VAL A 49 6.26 37.35 -8.09
CA VAL A 49 5.57 36.17 -8.59
C VAL A 49 5.25 35.17 -7.48
N ASN A 50 3.99 34.71 -7.43
CA ASN A 50 3.59 33.54 -6.66
C ASN A 50 4.06 32.28 -7.42
N VAL A 51 5.01 31.57 -6.83
CA VAL A 51 5.58 30.39 -7.48
C VAL A 51 4.67 29.18 -7.33
N TRP A 52 4.57 28.39 -8.39
CA TRP A 52 3.81 27.15 -8.42
C TRP A 52 4.60 26.01 -7.77
N SER A 53 3.93 25.23 -6.93
CA SER A 53 4.47 23.97 -6.37
C SER A 53 3.33 22.97 -6.13
N SER A 54 3.67 21.72 -5.79
CA SER A 54 2.66 20.70 -5.43
C SER A 54 1.89 21.04 -4.15
N GLU A 55 2.45 21.89 -3.29
CA GLU A 55 1.82 22.32 -2.04
C GLU A 55 1.02 23.63 -2.22
N SER A 56 1.41 24.47 -3.19
CA SER A 56 0.74 25.73 -3.54
C SER A 56 0.70 25.88 -5.06
N PRO A 57 -0.32 25.31 -5.74
CA PRO A 57 -0.40 25.29 -7.20
C PRO A 57 -0.96 26.58 -7.77
N TYR A 58 -0.26 27.71 -7.56
CA TYR A 58 -0.71 29.02 -8.03
C TYR A 58 -0.53 29.16 -9.54
N LEU A 59 -1.63 29.41 -10.25
CA LEU A 59 -1.66 29.59 -11.70
C LEU A 59 -2.07 31.01 -12.06
N TYR A 60 -1.38 31.58 -13.05
CA TYR A 60 -1.76 32.79 -13.78
C TYR A 60 -2.51 32.41 -15.06
N THR A 61 -3.28 33.35 -15.60
CA THR A 61 -3.88 33.21 -16.92
C THR A 61 -3.12 34.09 -17.91
N MET A 62 -2.48 33.46 -18.87
CA MET A 62 -1.90 34.14 -20.03
C MET A 62 -2.98 34.29 -21.09
N VAL A 63 -3.17 35.48 -21.61
CA VAL A 63 -4.08 35.78 -22.73
C VAL A 63 -3.28 36.45 -23.85
N ILE A 64 -3.30 35.85 -25.03
CA ILE A 64 -2.79 36.46 -26.26
C ILE A 64 -3.96 36.90 -27.09
N THR A 65 -4.01 38.18 -27.44
CA THR A 65 -5.05 38.79 -28.27
C THR A 65 -4.46 39.13 -29.63
N LEU A 66 -4.96 38.49 -30.68
CA LEU A 66 -4.66 38.91 -32.06
C LEU A 66 -5.60 40.06 -32.47
N LYS A 67 -5.03 41.14 -32.97
CA LYS A 67 -5.79 42.31 -33.42
C LYS A 67 -5.51 42.62 -34.89
N ASP A 68 -6.55 43.10 -35.62
CA ASP A 68 -6.40 43.71 -36.91
C ASP A 68 -6.83 45.16 -36.83
N ASN A 69 -5.96 46.09 -37.29
CA ASN A 69 -6.19 47.55 -37.14
C ASN A 69 -6.63 47.94 -35.72
N GLY A 70 -6.04 47.29 -34.68
CA GLY A 70 -6.35 47.52 -33.29
C GLY A 70 -7.64 46.87 -32.75
N MET A 71 -8.42 46.22 -33.59
CA MET A 71 -9.66 45.49 -33.21
C MET A 71 -9.33 44.00 -32.91
N PRO A 72 -9.73 43.47 -31.77
CA PRO A 72 -9.52 42.06 -31.44
C PRO A 72 -10.28 41.14 -32.42
N ILE A 73 -9.59 40.12 -32.95
CA ILE A 73 -10.13 39.12 -33.87
C ILE A 73 -10.01 37.70 -33.31
N GLU A 74 -9.09 37.45 -32.41
CA GLU A 74 -8.91 36.14 -31.76
C GLU A 74 -8.30 36.30 -30.38
N TYR A 75 -8.70 35.37 -29.46
CA TYR A 75 -8.12 35.25 -28.11
C TYR A 75 -7.63 33.82 -27.91
N ILE A 76 -6.42 33.70 -27.41
CA ILE A 76 -5.84 32.45 -26.97
C ILE A 76 -5.53 32.58 -25.47
N SER A 77 -6.10 31.73 -24.64
CA SER A 77 -5.80 31.72 -23.21
C SER A 77 -5.17 30.42 -22.76
N GLN A 78 -4.26 30.50 -21.81
CA GLN A 78 -3.62 29.37 -21.19
C GLN A 78 -3.29 29.65 -19.72
N LYS A 79 -3.52 28.64 -18.87
CA LYS A 79 -3.01 28.65 -17.48
C LYS A 79 -1.50 28.42 -17.51
N ILE A 80 -0.76 29.18 -16.73
CA ILE A 80 0.69 29.09 -16.58
C ILE A 80 1.08 29.22 -15.12
N GLY A 81 2.06 28.44 -14.67
CA GLY A 81 2.65 28.56 -13.35
C GLY A 81 4.16 28.85 -13.47
N PHE A 82 4.67 29.63 -12.55
CA PHE A 82 6.10 29.96 -12.51
C PHE A 82 6.78 29.05 -11.50
N ARG A 83 7.75 28.29 -11.96
CA ARG A 83 8.58 27.40 -11.13
C ARG A 83 9.98 27.28 -11.70
N LYS A 84 10.92 26.90 -10.86
CA LYS A 84 12.30 26.56 -11.25
C LYS A 84 12.57 25.10 -10.92
N VAL A 85 13.02 24.31 -11.90
CA VAL A 85 13.50 22.94 -11.71
C VAL A 85 14.98 22.91 -12.06
N GLU A 86 15.80 22.36 -11.18
CA GLU A 86 17.24 22.22 -11.42
C GLU A 86 17.80 20.97 -10.71
N ILE A 87 18.86 20.41 -11.26
CA ILE A 87 19.72 19.45 -10.57
C ILE A 87 20.99 20.19 -10.16
N LYS A 88 21.21 20.26 -8.84
CA LYS A 88 22.37 20.92 -8.27
C LYS A 88 23.00 20.04 -7.20
N ASP A 89 24.31 19.82 -7.30
CA ASP A 89 25.07 18.98 -6.37
C ASP A 89 24.49 17.56 -6.22
N GLY A 90 24.02 16.97 -7.33
CA GLY A 90 23.39 15.65 -7.34
C GLY A 90 22.01 15.59 -6.69
N ILE A 91 21.33 16.74 -6.55
CA ILE A 91 20.00 16.85 -5.91
C ILE A 91 19.05 17.57 -6.86
N ILE A 92 17.87 16.98 -7.10
CA ILE A 92 16.76 17.65 -7.79
C ILE A 92 16.15 18.66 -6.83
N ARG A 93 16.02 19.90 -7.29
CA ARG A 93 15.39 20.98 -6.55
C ARG A 93 14.25 21.61 -7.35
N ILE A 94 13.16 21.89 -6.67
CA ILE A 94 12.05 22.67 -7.20
C ILE A 94 11.92 23.93 -6.35
N ASN A 95 11.96 25.11 -6.99
CA ASN A 95 11.98 26.40 -6.31
C ASN A 95 13.07 26.47 -5.20
N ASN A 96 14.26 25.95 -5.51
CA ASN A 96 15.44 25.82 -4.64
C ASN A 96 15.31 24.82 -3.46
N GLN A 97 14.16 24.19 -3.24
CA GLN A 97 13.97 23.17 -2.21
C GLN A 97 14.24 21.76 -2.77
N ARG A 98 14.83 20.88 -1.93
CA ARG A 98 15.00 19.46 -2.27
C ARG A 98 13.63 18.81 -2.37
N VAL A 99 13.31 18.18 -3.48
CA VAL A 99 12.08 17.40 -3.63
C VAL A 99 12.31 15.93 -3.26
N VAL A 100 11.29 15.32 -2.66
CA VAL A 100 11.13 13.86 -2.58
C VAL A 100 9.84 13.52 -3.31
N PHE A 101 9.93 12.74 -4.38
CA PHE A 101 8.77 12.31 -5.14
C PHE A 101 8.03 11.19 -4.37
N LYS A 102 6.87 11.52 -3.85
CA LYS A 102 5.92 10.62 -3.22
C LYS A 102 4.85 10.30 -4.25
N GLY A 103 5.19 9.41 -5.17
CA GLY A 103 4.44 9.24 -6.41
C GLY A 103 3.82 7.87 -6.61
N THR A 104 3.02 7.78 -7.66
CA THR A 104 2.51 6.54 -8.22
C THR A 104 2.62 6.57 -9.74
N ASN A 105 2.74 5.41 -10.36
CA ASN A 105 2.55 5.22 -11.78
C ASN A 105 1.06 5.19 -12.08
N ARG A 106 0.64 5.69 -13.23
CA ARG A 106 -0.75 5.70 -13.63
C ARG A 106 -0.93 5.30 -15.07
N HIS A 107 -1.65 4.20 -15.28
CA HIS A 107 -2.27 3.91 -16.57
C HIS A 107 -3.58 4.68 -16.72
N GLU A 108 -3.90 5.11 -17.95
CA GLU A 108 -5.25 5.58 -18.29
C GLU A 108 -6.14 4.37 -18.46
N PHE A 109 -6.86 4.03 -17.38
CA PHE A 109 -7.74 2.87 -17.36
C PHE A 109 -8.94 3.08 -16.44
N ASP A 110 -10.11 2.67 -16.92
CA ASP A 110 -11.36 2.64 -16.17
C ASP A 110 -12.08 1.31 -16.39
N CYS A 111 -12.63 0.71 -15.34
CA CYS A 111 -13.24 -0.62 -15.45
C CYS A 111 -14.50 -0.65 -16.33
N HIS A 112 -15.14 0.50 -16.60
CA HIS A 112 -16.33 0.60 -17.46
C HIS A 112 -16.00 0.90 -18.92
N THR A 113 -14.96 1.72 -19.16
CA THR A 113 -14.66 2.30 -20.47
C THR A 113 -13.31 1.89 -21.04
N GLY A 114 -12.53 1.08 -20.29
CA GLY A 114 -11.21 0.64 -20.70
C GLY A 114 -10.21 1.80 -20.75
N ARG A 115 -9.66 2.07 -21.93
CA ARG A 115 -8.62 3.11 -22.13
C ARG A 115 -9.17 4.52 -22.31
N TYR A 116 -10.48 4.70 -22.35
CA TYR A 116 -11.08 6.02 -22.37
C TYR A 116 -11.32 6.53 -20.96
N MET A 117 -10.88 7.76 -20.70
CA MET A 117 -11.00 8.41 -19.38
C MET A 117 -11.93 9.62 -19.48
N SER A 118 -12.93 9.68 -18.62
CA SER A 118 -13.71 10.91 -18.43
C SER A 118 -12.97 11.92 -17.54
N GLU A 119 -13.29 13.21 -17.67
CA GLU A 119 -12.73 14.23 -16.78
C GLU A 119 -13.06 13.95 -15.31
N ASP A 120 -14.26 13.47 -15.00
CA ASP A 120 -14.67 13.14 -13.63
C ASP A 120 -13.77 12.05 -13.01
N VAL A 121 -13.41 11.04 -13.79
CA VAL A 121 -12.51 9.97 -13.34
C VAL A 121 -11.08 10.49 -13.16
N MET A 122 -10.59 11.32 -14.08
CA MET A 122 -9.26 11.96 -13.94
C MET A 122 -9.18 12.82 -12.68
N ARG A 123 -10.23 13.61 -12.42
CA ARG A 123 -10.36 14.48 -11.24
C ARG A 123 -10.38 13.65 -9.96
N TYR A 124 -11.19 12.59 -9.94
CA TYR A 124 -11.22 11.65 -8.80
C TYR A 124 -9.84 11.05 -8.50
N ASP A 125 -9.12 10.57 -9.53
CA ASP A 125 -7.78 10.00 -9.38
C ASP A 125 -6.83 11.02 -8.71
N ILE A 126 -6.81 12.26 -9.21
CA ILE A 126 -5.94 13.33 -8.68
C ILE A 126 -6.31 13.69 -7.24
N GLU A 127 -7.60 13.85 -6.96
CA GLU A 127 -8.07 14.14 -5.59
C GLU A 127 -7.68 13.03 -4.61
N MET A 128 -7.83 11.77 -5.01
CA MET A 128 -7.43 10.65 -4.17
C MET A 128 -5.91 10.55 -3.98
N MET A 129 -5.10 10.85 -5.01
CA MET A 129 -3.65 10.98 -4.87
C MET A 129 -3.28 12.06 -3.85
N LYS A 130 -3.89 13.24 -3.94
CA LYS A 130 -3.66 14.35 -2.99
C LYS A 130 -4.11 13.99 -1.56
N LYS A 131 -5.30 13.38 -1.40
CA LYS A 131 -5.80 12.87 -0.11
C LYS A 131 -4.89 11.80 0.51
N SER A 132 -4.10 11.13 -0.33
CA SER A 132 -3.14 10.10 0.07
C SER A 132 -1.70 10.61 0.19
N ASN A 133 -1.51 11.92 0.37
CA ASN A 133 -0.21 12.57 0.55
C ASN A 133 0.76 12.43 -0.65
N MET A 134 0.25 12.08 -1.83
CA MET A 134 1.06 12.02 -3.04
C MET A 134 1.30 13.44 -3.58
N ASN A 135 2.51 13.67 -4.09
CA ASN A 135 2.91 14.93 -4.71
C ASN A 135 3.33 14.76 -6.17
N ALA A 136 3.35 13.52 -6.68
CA ALA A 136 3.85 13.24 -8.02
C ALA A 136 3.11 12.07 -8.69
N VAL A 137 3.12 12.08 -10.02
CA VAL A 137 2.61 10.99 -10.87
C VAL A 137 3.53 10.79 -12.07
N ARG A 138 3.75 9.53 -12.48
CA ARG A 138 4.38 9.19 -13.76
C ARG A 138 3.32 8.68 -14.72
N THR A 139 3.29 9.26 -15.93
CA THR A 139 2.36 8.86 -16.98
C THR A 139 2.85 7.60 -17.68
N SER A 140 2.70 6.45 -17.06
CA SER A 140 3.18 5.16 -17.55
C SER A 140 2.22 4.57 -18.59
N HIS A 141 2.64 4.19 -19.80
CA HIS A 141 3.95 4.43 -20.41
C HIS A 141 3.73 5.21 -21.71
N TYR A 142 3.03 6.33 -21.61
CA TYR A 142 2.63 7.19 -22.74
C TYR A 142 2.11 8.54 -22.19
N PRO A 143 2.16 9.61 -23.00
CA PRO A 143 1.56 10.89 -22.62
C PRO A 143 0.06 10.71 -22.34
N ASN A 144 -0.38 11.09 -21.14
CA ASN A 144 -1.78 11.01 -20.75
C ASN A 144 -2.64 12.07 -21.47
N ASP A 145 -3.95 12.03 -21.30
CA ASP A 145 -4.88 13.03 -21.82
C ASP A 145 -4.41 14.44 -21.39
N PRO A 146 -4.41 15.43 -22.31
CA PRO A 146 -4.05 16.81 -21.97
C PRO A 146 -4.83 17.37 -20.78
N LYS A 147 -6.12 16.97 -20.64
CA LYS A 147 -6.94 17.40 -19.52
C LYS A 147 -6.41 16.90 -18.18
N PHE A 148 -5.86 15.67 -18.12
CA PHE A 148 -5.22 15.15 -16.92
C PHE A 148 -4.02 16.02 -16.52
N LEU A 149 -3.21 16.45 -17.47
CA LEU A 149 -2.06 17.32 -17.23
C LEU A 149 -2.50 18.73 -16.77
N GLU A 150 -3.57 19.29 -17.36
CA GLU A 150 -4.18 20.54 -16.89
C GLU A 150 -4.65 20.42 -15.43
N LEU A 151 -5.29 19.31 -15.06
CA LEU A 151 -5.71 19.05 -13.71
C LEU A 151 -4.50 18.86 -12.75
N CYS A 152 -3.40 18.26 -13.20
CA CYS A 152 -2.16 18.21 -12.43
C CYS A 152 -1.60 19.63 -12.15
N ASP A 153 -1.73 20.57 -13.11
CA ASP A 153 -1.38 21.98 -12.91
C ASP A 153 -2.28 22.61 -11.84
N GLU A 154 -3.58 22.36 -11.89
CA GLU A 154 -4.58 22.96 -10.97
C GLU A 154 -4.47 22.41 -9.55
N TYR A 155 -4.31 21.10 -9.38
CA TYR A 155 -4.29 20.44 -8.07
C TYR A 155 -2.88 20.32 -7.44
N GLY A 156 -1.84 20.56 -8.23
CA GLY A 156 -0.45 20.50 -7.77
C GLY A 156 0.07 19.07 -7.65
N LEU A 157 0.30 18.40 -8.78
CA LEU A 157 1.07 17.16 -8.85
C LEU A 157 2.28 17.36 -9.76
N TYR A 158 3.46 16.98 -9.33
CA TYR A 158 4.63 16.91 -10.22
C TYR A 158 4.46 15.75 -11.20
N VAL A 159 4.70 16.00 -12.48
CA VAL A 159 4.51 14.99 -13.53
C VAL A 159 5.86 14.61 -14.11
N ILE A 160 6.14 13.30 -14.17
CA ILE A 160 7.08 12.72 -15.13
C ILE A 160 6.26 12.35 -16.36
N ASP A 161 6.39 13.15 -17.41
CA ASP A 161 5.66 12.95 -18.65
C ASP A 161 6.44 12.01 -19.56
N GLU A 162 5.87 10.84 -19.82
CA GLU A 162 6.57 9.76 -20.51
C GLU A 162 6.15 9.64 -21.96
N ASN A 163 7.16 9.62 -22.80
CA ASN A 163 7.00 9.39 -24.23
C ASN A 163 6.54 7.96 -24.51
N ASN A 164 5.66 7.80 -25.48
CA ASN A 164 5.15 6.50 -25.92
C ASN A 164 6.25 5.68 -26.62
N MET A 165 7.15 5.10 -25.87
CA MET A 165 8.16 4.15 -26.32
C MET A 165 8.35 3.05 -25.30
N GLU A 166 7.81 1.87 -25.60
CA GLU A 166 8.02 0.65 -24.85
C GLU A 166 8.29 -0.50 -25.80
N THR A 167 9.38 -1.24 -25.57
CA THR A 167 9.80 -2.30 -26.47
C THR A 167 10.12 -3.61 -25.75
N HIS A 168 9.67 -3.77 -24.49
CA HIS A 168 9.87 -4.94 -23.66
C HIS A 168 9.57 -6.26 -24.39
N GLY A 169 8.41 -6.34 -25.06
CA GLY A 169 7.99 -7.53 -25.81
C GLY A 169 8.85 -7.92 -27.01
N THR A 170 9.82 -7.07 -27.42
CA THR A 170 10.68 -7.35 -28.58
C THR A 170 12.05 -7.92 -28.24
N GLY A 171 12.29 -8.29 -26.98
CA GLY A 171 13.53 -8.94 -26.60
C GLY A 171 14.32 -8.24 -25.50
N TRP A 172 13.78 -8.28 -24.35
CA TRP A 172 14.42 -7.94 -23.08
C TRP A 172 15.47 -8.97 -22.68
N SER A 173 15.23 -10.19 -23.09
CA SER A 173 16.06 -11.31 -22.72
C SER A 173 17.19 -11.54 -23.70
N THR A 174 18.21 -12.22 -23.22
CA THR A 174 19.28 -12.84 -24.00
C THR A 174 18.77 -13.92 -24.95
N ILE A 175 17.48 -13.93 -25.31
CA ILE A 175 16.94 -14.88 -26.29
C ILE A 175 17.58 -14.56 -27.63
N VAL A 176 18.35 -15.50 -28.11
CA VAL A 176 19.03 -15.42 -29.41
C VAL A 176 18.00 -15.20 -30.51
N GLY A 177 18.14 -14.11 -31.25
CA GLY A 177 17.27 -13.79 -32.38
C GLY A 177 16.17 -12.73 -32.13
N CYS A 178 16.00 -12.24 -30.89
CA CYS A 178 15.09 -11.11 -30.65
C CYS A 178 15.70 -9.78 -31.07
N PRO A 179 14.97 -8.95 -31.82
CA PRO A 179 15.47 -7.66 -32.27
C PRO A 179 15.41 -6.64 -31.14
N GLN A 180 16.46 -6.51 -30.35
CA GLN A 180 16.57 -5.51 -29.28
C GLN A 180 16.30 -4.10 -29.82
N LEU A 181 15.15 -3.51 -29.52
CA LEU A 181 14.67 -2.25 -30.07
C LEU A 181 14.59 -1.15 -28.99
N PRO A 182 14.68 0.13 -29.38
CA PRO A 182 15.12 0.60 -30.69
C PRO A 182 16.65 0.59 -30.85
N ALA A 183 17.40 0.66 -29.72
CA ALA A 183 18.86 0.68 -29.66
C ALA A 183 19.48 1.66 -30.68
N SER A 184 20.22 1.12 -31.66
CA SER A 184 20.86 1.90 -32.73
C SER A 184 20.36 1.51 -34.12
N ARG A 185 19.16 0.94 -34.23
CA ARG A 185 18.59 0.48 -35.50
C ARG A 185 17.98 1.62 -36.30
N PRO A 186 18.58 2.02 -37.44
CA PRO A 186 18.20 3.23 -38.14
C PRO A 186 16.75 3.26 -38.61
N GLU A 187 16.16 2.12 -38.89
CA GLU A 187 14.78 1.97 -39.35
C GLU A 187 13.73 2.47 -38.30
N TRP A 188 14.09 2.52 -37.02
CA TRP A 188 13.24 3.00 -35.94
C TRP A 188 13.46 4.46 -35.56
N GLU A 189 14.54 5.08 -36.04
CA GLU A 189 14.92 6.43 -35.65
C GLU A 189 13.80 7.45 -35.90
N LYS A 190 13.22 7.44 -37.11
CA LYS A 190 12.16 8.38 -37.47
C LYS A 190 10.96 8.27 -36.51
N ALA A 191 10.47 7.06 -36.29
CA ALA A 191 9.31 6.82 -35.42
C ALA A 191 9.56 7.28 -33.97
N CYS A 192 10.71 6.97 -33.40
CA CYS A 192 11.08 7.38 -32.04
C CYS A 192 11.25 8.90 -31.92
N MET A 193 11.91 9.53 -32.90
CA MET A 193 12.09 10.97 -32.89
C MET A 193 10.79 11.75 -33.11
N GLU A 194 9.86 11.25 -33.91
CA GLU A 194 8.55 11.86 -34.08
C GLU A 194 7.72 11.79 -32.83
N ARG A 195 7.74 10.65 -32.08
CA ARG A 195 7.06 10.49 -30.82
C ARG A 195 7.52 11.49 -29.76
N ILE A 196 8.83 11.55 -29.50
CA ILE A 196 9.35 12.49 -28.48
C ILE A 196 9.12 13.95 -28.85
N LYS A 197 9.18 14.30 -30.14
CA LYS A 197 8.85 15.65 -30.63
C LYS A 197 7.37 15.97 -30.44
N ALA A 198 6.48 15.00 -30.69
CA ALA A 198 5.05 15.17 -30.50
C ALA A 198 4.71 15.38 -29.02
N THR A 199 5.25 14.54 -28.11
CA THR A 199 5.09 14.69 -26.65
C THR A 199 5.56 16.08 -26.20
N TYR A 200 6.79 16.46 -26.54
CA TYR A 200 7.34 17.76 -26.18
C TYR A 200 6.47 18.93 -26.70
N ASN A 201 6.13 18.93 -28.01
CA ASN A 201 5.37 20.03 -28.62
C ASN A 201 3.96 20.18 -28.04
N ARG A 202 3.32 19.08 -27.68
CA ARG A 202 2.01 19.08 -27.03
C ARG A 202 2.08 19.64 -25.61
N ASP A 203 3.02 19.18 -24.79
CA ASP A 203 3.00 19.35 -23.35
C ASP A 203 4.04 20.34 -22.78
N LYS A 204 4.86 20.98 -23.65
CA LYS A 204 5.92 21.92 -23.23
C LYS A 204 5.42 23.09 -22.38
N ASN A 205 4.15 23.46 -22.48
CA ASN A 205 3.57 24.57 -21.72
C ASN A 205 2.94 24.12 -20.38
N VAL A 206 2.86 22.82 -20.12
CA VAL A 206 2.30 22.28 -18.87
C VAL A 206 3.26 22.58 -17.71
N THR A 207 2.74 23.21 -16.67
CA THR A 207 3.52 23.65 -15.50
C THR A 207 3.98 22.49 -14.64
N SER A 208 3.09 21.51 -14.40
CA SER A 208 3.32 20.35 -13.55
C SER A 208 4.38 19.39 -14.10
N VAL A 209 4.61 19.36 -15.40
CA VAL A 209 5.67 18.55 -16.01
C VAL A 209 7.03 19.08 -15.56
N VAL A 210 7.73 18.29 -14.74
CA VAL A 210 9.07 18.62 -14.21
C VAL A 210 10.17 17.78 -14.83
N CYS A 211 9.80 16.69 -15.50
CA CYS A 211 10.69 15.72 -16.11
C CYS A 211 10.10 15.19 -17.42
N TRP A 212 10.95 15.07 -18.43
CA TRP A 212 10.66 14.34 -19.66
C TRP A 212 11.23 12.93 -19.57
N SER A 213 10.40 11.90 -19.68
CA SER A 213 10.86 10.52 -19.78
C SER A 213 10.88 10.05 -21.22
N LEU A 214 12.00 9.47 -21.66
CA LEU A 214 12.16 9.03 -23.04
C LEU A 214 11.34 7.78 -23.39
N GLY A 215 10.91 7.03 -22.39
CA GLY A 215 10.14 5.81 -22.54
C GLY A 215 10.43 4.81 -21.44
N ASN A 216 9.85 3.62 -21.59
CA ASN A 216 9.91 2.54 -20.63
C ASN A 216 10.55 1.28 -21.25
N GLU A 217 11.27 0.50 -20.42
CA GLU A 217 11.76 -0.85 -20.71
C GLU A 217 12.24 -1.06 -22.16
N SER A 218 12.96 -0.08 -22.66
CA SER A 218 13.50 -0.06 -24.02
C SER A 218 15.01 -0.06 -24.00
N LEU A 219 15.63 -0.61 -25.04
CA LEU A 219 17.08 -0.72 -25.08
C LEU A 219 17.73 0.63 -25.41
N GLY A 220 18.71 1.03 -24.58
CA GLY A 220 19.57 2.18 -24.82
C GLY A 220 20.41 2.04 -26.09
N GLY A 221 20.89 3.17 -26.63
CA GLY A 221 21.72 3.21 -27.85
C GLY A 221 21.67 4.57 -28.56
N ALA A 222 22.03 4.60 -29.84
CA ALA A 222 22.12 5.84 -30.59
C ALA A 222 20.80 6.59 -30.73
N ILE A 223 19.67 5.88 -30.80
CA ILE A 223 18.36 6.51 -30.98
C ILE A 223 17.87 7.19 -29.67
N PRO A 224 17.83 6.53 -28.52
CA PRO A 224 17.54 7.21 -27.24
C PRO A 224 18.50 8.38 -26.97
N LYS A 225 19.79 8.26 -27.36
CA LYS A 225 20.74 9.36 -27.23
C LYS A 225 20.35 10.59 -28.09
N LYS A 226 19.85 10.38 -29.30
CA LYS A 226 19.31 11.47 -30.14
C LYS A 226 18.06 12.10 -29.54
N MET A 227 17.17 11.27 -28.95
CA MET A 227 15.98 11.76 -28.24
C MET A 227 16.36 12.60 -27.02
N TYR A 228 17.31 12.12 -26.20
CA TYR A 228 17.87 12.87 -25.08
C TYR A 228 18.42 14.22 -25.52
N GLN A 229 19.27 14.19 -26.53
CA GLN A 229 19.89 15.41 -27.04
C GLN A 229 18.87 16.42 -27.59
N PHE A 230 17.84 15.93 -28.29
CA PHE A 230 16.73 16.78 -28.74
C PHE A 230 16.08 17.53 -27.58
N ILE A 231 15.74 16.86 -26.52
CA ILE A 231 15.14 17.49 -25.32
C ILE A 231 16.13 18.47 -24.71
N LYS A 232 17.37 18.07 -24.48
CA LYS A 232 18.42 18.93 -23.88
C LYS A 232 18.72 20.18 -24.69
N ASP A 233 18.58 20.14 -26.03
CA ASP A 233 18.77 21.30 -26.90
C ASP A 233 17.54 22.21 -26.89
N THR A 234 16.34 21.66 -26.75
CA THR A 234 15.08 22.37 -26.89
C THR A 234 14.55 22.91 -25.55
N ASP A 235 14.67 22.14 -24.45
CA ASP A 235 14.20 22.50 -23.12
C ASP A 235 15.34 22.50 -22.08
N LYS A 236 15.63 23.67 -21.52
CA LYS A 236 16.62 23.84 -20.45
C LYS A 236 15.99 23.94 -19.06
N THR A 237 14.65 23.76 -18.95
CA THR A 237 13.89 24.03 -17.73
C THR A 237 13.45 22.78 -17.00
N ARG A 238 13.69 21.61 -17.60
CA ARG A 238 13.31 20.29 -17.07
C ARG A 238 14.45 19.31 -17.20
N PHE A 239 14.50 18.30 -16.35
CA PHE A 239 15.46 17.21 -16.49
C PHE A 239 14.87 16.08 -17.33
N VAL A 240 15.74 15.17 -17.77
CA VAL A 240 15.39 14.02 -18.58
C VAL A 240 15.60 12.74 -17.79
N HIS A 241 14.64 11.84 -17.87
CA HIS A 241 14.67 10.50 -17.34
C HIS A 241 14.62 9.46 -18.45
N PHE A 242 15.29 8.36 -18.28
CA PHE A 242 15.12 7.16 -19.05
C PHE A 242 15.52 5.92 -18.25
N GLU A 243 14.58 5.02 -18.04
CA GLU A 243 14.88 3.68 -17.53
C GLU A 243 15.21 2.79 -18.71
N CYS A 244 16.49 2.51 -18.89
CA CYS A 244 16.97 1.65 -19.96
C CYS A 244 17.69 0.42 -19.41
N HIS A 245 17.38 -0.72 -19.97
CA HIS A 245 18.05 -1.95 -19.61
C HIS A 245 19.36 -2.12 -20.37
N ARG A 246 20.48 -2.28 -19.63
CA ARG A 246 21.80 -2.64 -20.17
C ARG A 246 22.45 -1.64 -21.15
N ALA A 247 22.25 -0.34 -20.98
CA ALA A 247 23.04 0.61 -21.74
C ALA A 247 24.38 0.83 -21.06
N PRO A 248 25.51 0.67 -21.77
CA PRO A 248 26.84 1.01 -21.24
C PRO A 248 27.02 2.51 -20.95
N ASP A 249 26.15 3.36 -21.53
CA ASP A 249 26.25 4.83 -21.50
C ASP A 249 25.03 5.50 -20.84
N GLU A 250 24.49 4.94 -19.76
CA GLU A 250 23.28 5.45 -19.07
C GLU A 250 23.35 6.95 -18.72
N LYS A 251 24.56 7.46 -18.41
CA LYS A 251 24.77 8.89 -18.12
C LYS A 251 24.46 9.81 -19.30
N GLU A 252 24.52 9.30 -20.51
CA GLU A 252 24.25 10.06 -21.74
C GLU A 252 22.78 10.01 -22.16
N LEU A 253 21.94 9.29 -21.39
CA LEU A 253 20.54 9.05 -21.69
C LEU A 253 19.58 9.59 -20.62
N SER A 254 20.09 9.86 -19.41
CA SER A 254 19.26 10.29 -18.26
C SER A 254 20.05 11.21 -17.34
N ASP A 255 19.44 12.30 -16.91
CA ASP A 255 19.99 13.23 -15.90
C ASP A 255 19.92 12.65 -14.48
N VAL A 256 19.16 11.59 -14.26
CA VAL A 256 18.94 10.95 -12.98
C VAL A 256 19.30 9.47 -13.06
N GLN A 257 19.73 8.89 -11.95
CA GLN A 257 19.80 7.44 -11.80
C GLN A 257 18.41 6.91 -11.51
N SER A 258 18.02 5.87 -12.22
CA SER A 258 16.77 5.16 -11.99
C SER A 258 16.99 3.66 -12.10
N LYS A 259 16.27 2.89 -11.29
CA LYS A 259 16.23 1.44 -11.38
C LYS A 259 14.86 0.95 -10.90
N MET A 260 14.18 0.20 -11.74
CA MET A 260 12.92 -0.43 -11.36
C MET A 260 13.14 -1.46 -10.26
N TYR A 261 12.29 -1.44 -9.25
CA TYR A 261 12.24 -2.43 -8.17
C TYR A 261 13.58 -2.70 -7.48
N ALA A 262 14.50 -1.69 -7.48
CA ALA A 262 15.71 -1.78 -6.70
C ALA A 262 15.37 -1.98 -5.21
N ARG A 263 16.06 -2.91 -4.58
CA ARG A 263 15.84 -3.22 -3.16
C ARG A 263 16.34 -2.07 -2.28
N PRO A 264 15.81 -1.90 -1.07
CA PRO A 264 16.27 -0.85 -0.15
C PRO A 264 17.78 -0.84 0.03
N TRP A 265 18.42 -2.01 0.19
CA TRP A 265 19.87 -2.10 0.35
C TRP A 265 20.65 -1.73 -0.93
N GLU A 266 20.10 -1.94 -2.12
CA GLU A 266 20.72 -1.47 -3.38
C GLU A 266 20.64 0.05 -3.50
N CYS A 267 19.53 0.65 -3.05
CA CYS A 267 19.38 2.11 -2.96
C CYS A 267 20.39 2.70 -1.96
N GLU A 268 20.55 2.08 -0.79
CA GLU A 268 21.52 2.50 0.22
C GLU A 268 22.96 2.35 -0.30
N GLU A 269 23.29 1.25 -0.97
CA GLU A 269 24.59 1.06 -1.61
C GLU A 269 24.90 2.20 -2.58
N TYR A 270 23.94 2.57 -3.45
CA TYR A 270 24.11 3.71 -4.36
C TYR A 270 24.36 5.00 -3.59
N ALA A 271 23.55 5.29 -2.56
CA ALA A 271 23.64 6.51 -1.77
C ALA A 271 25.01 6.65 -1.07
N VAL A 272 25.54 5.56 -0.53
CA VAL A 272 26.85 5.54 0.17
C VAL A 272 28.00 5.67 -0.81
N THR A 273 27.93 5.05 -1.97
CA THR A 273 29.00 5.04 -2.95
C THR A 273 28.94 6.24 -3.90
N GLN A 274 27.74 6.84 -4.09
CA GLN A 274 27.45 7.92 -5.05
C GLN A 274 28.16 7.75 -6.38
N ARG A 275 28.04 6.55 -6.95
CA ARG A 275 28.87 6.04 -8.06
C ARG A 275 29.02 6.98 -9.24
N ASP A 276 28.05 7.89 -9.47
CA ASP A 276 28.09 8.78 -10.63
C ASP A 276 27.66 10.23 -10.37
N GLY A 277 27.29 10.56 -9.14
CA GLY A 277 26.93 11.91 -8.72
C GLY A 277 25.55 12.39 -9.17
N ARG A 278 24.71 11.52 -9.79
CA ARG A 278 23.33 11.86 -10.16
C ARG A 278 22.38 11.67 -8.97
N PRO A 279 21.25 12.40 -8.92
CA PRO A 279 20.16 12.07 -8.01
C PRO A 279 19.54 10.72 -8.38
N TYR A 280 18.98 10.03 -7.39
CA TYR A 280 18.36 8.71 -7.56
C TYR A 280 16.86 8.79 -7.34
N ILE A 281 16.06 8.30 -8.29
CA ILE A 281 14.62 8.12 -8.19
C ILE A 281 14.27 6.67 -8.56
N LEU A 282 13.19 6.15 -7.99
CA LEU A 282 12.63 4.85 -8.37
C LEU A 282 11.44 5.10 -9.30
N CYS A 283 11.63 4.97 -10.63
CA CYS A 283 10.50 5.14 -11.55
C CYS A 283 9.40 4.10 -11.31
N GLU A 284 9.76 2.94 -10.78
CA GLU A 284 8.84 1.91 -10.29
C GLU A 284 9.41 1.25 -9.05
N TYR A 285 8.60 1.10 -8.00
CA TYR A 285 8.94 0.36 -6.79
C TYR A 285 7.66 -0.10 -6.09
N THR A 286 7.81 -1.05 -5.15
CA THR A 286 6.68 -1.55 -4.35
C THR A 286 5.53 -1.98 -5.25
N HIS A 287 5.71 -3.18 -5.89
CA HIS A 287 4.71 -3.74 -6.79
C HIS A 287 3.44 -4.12 -6.02
N ALA A 288 2.36 -3.37 -6.23
CA ALA A 288 1.16 -3.45 -5.41
C ALA A 288 0.15 -4.53 -5.85
N MET A 289 0.66 -5.63 -6.42
CA MET A 289 -0.19 -6.73 -6.92
C MET A 289 -0.82 -7.52 -5.77
N GLY A 290 -2.17 -7.58 -5.77
CA GLY A 290 -2.94 -8.28 -4.75
C GLY A 290 -2.63 -7.78 -3.33
N ASN A 291 -2.49 -8.67 -2.37
CA ASN A 291 -2.10 -8.37 -1.00
C ASN A 291 -0.58 -8.17 -0.91
N SER A 292 -0.13 -6.93 -0.96
CA SER A 292 1.25 -6.51 -1.18
C SER A 292 1.61 -5.24 -0.39
N CYS A 293 2.66 -4.52 -0.84
CA CYS A 293 3.19 -3.30 -0.23
C CYS A 293 3.84 -3.50 1.15
N GLY A 294 4.27 -4.72 1.49
CA GLY A 294 5.10 -4.97 2.66
C GLY A 294 6.47 -4.31 2.53
N SER A 295 7.04 -3.85 3.65
CA SER A 295 8.38 -3.23 3.74
C SER A 295 8.55 -1.92 2.95
N THR A 296 7.48 -1.23 2.58
CA THR A 296 7.58 0.06 1.87
C THR A 296 8.21 1.16 2.75
N ASP A 297 8.08 1.07 4.05
CA ASP A 297 8.70 1.96 5.03
C ASP A 297 10.24 1.94 4.98
N GLU A 298 10.86 0.86 4.53
CA GLU A 298 12.32 0.78 4.36
C GLU A 298 12.82 1.81 3.33
N TYR A 299 12.06 2.07 2.26
CA TYR A 299 12.41 3.08 1.26
C TYR A 299 12.23 4.49 1.81
N THR A 300 11.12 4.79 2.45
CA THR A 300 10.85 6.14 2.96
C THR A 300 11.86 6.56 4.02
N ARG A 301 12.31 5.64 4.87
CA ARG A 301 13.42 5.88 5.83
C ARG A 301 14.74 6.21 5.14
N LEU A 302 15.05 5.58 4.01
CA LEU A 302 16.26 5.88 3.23
C LEU A 302 16.17 7.26 2.56
N TRP A 303 15.00 7.69 2.10
CA TRP A 303 14.83 9.04 1.55
C TRP A 303 15.06 10.15 2.58
N ASP A 304 14.70 9.90 3.82
CA ASP A 304 15.00 10.82 4.92
C ASP A 304 16.48 10.82 5.32
N LYS A 305 17.14 9.65 5.21
CA LYS A 305 18.54 9.46 5.59
C LYS A 305 19.54 9.98 4.56
N TYR A 306 19.27 9.80 3.27
CA TYR A 306 20.20 10.09 2.18
C TYR A 306 19.62 11.14 1.22
N PRO A 307 20.22 12.36 1.14
CA PRO A 307 19.66 13.44 0.31
C PRO A 307 19.57 13.12 -1.19
N CYS A 308 20.46 12.29 -1.74
CA CYS A 308 20.46 11.91 -3.14
C CYS A 308 19.34 10.91 -3.50
N LEU A 309 18.75 10.21 -2.53
CA LEU A 309 17.58 9.36 -2.74
C LEU A 309 16.33 10.23 -2.67
N GLN A 310 15.68 10.44 -3.81
CA GLN A 310 14.64 11.46 -3.95
C GLN A 310 13.26 10.89 -4.28
N GLY A 311 12.94 9.75 -3.69
CA GLY A 311 11.60 9.17 -3.78
C GLY A 311 11.41 8.18 -4.92
N GLY A 312 10.15 7.92 -5.22
CA GLY A 312 9.78 6.96 -6.25
C GLY A 312 8.28 6.92 -6.52
N PHE A 313 7.90 6.07 -7.47
CA PHE A 313 6.55 5.92 -7.98
C PHE A 313 6.10 4.47 -7.78
N VAL A 314 5.09 4.25 -6.92
CA VAL A 314 4.51 2.92 -6.68
C VAL A 314 3.95 2.37 -7.98
N TRP A 315 4.14 1.10 -8.27
CA TRP A 315 3.48 0.40 -9.35
C TRP A 315 2.27 -0.36 -8.83
N ASP A 316 1.00 0.02 -9.12
CA ASP A 316 0.60 1.26 -9.78
C ASP A 316 -0.67 1.83 -9.10
N TRP A 317 -1.43 2.69 -9.81
CA TRP A 317 -2.54 3.43 -9.21
C TRP A 317 -3.84 2.62 -9.09
N VAL A 318 -4.27 1.93 -10.14
CA VAL A 318 -5.56 1.25 -10.22
C VAL A 318 -5.46 -0.09 -10.93
N ASP A 319 -6.13 -1.12 -10.46
CA ASP A 319 -6.23 -2.40 -11.17
C ASP A 319 -6.82 -2.20 -12.57
N GLN A 320 -6.15 -2.68 -13.61
CA GLN A 320 -6.64 -2.59 -14.98
C GLN A 320 -7.57 -3.77 -15.31
N SER A 321 -8.67 -3.87 -14.57
CA SER A 321 -9.71 -4.90 -14.73
C SER A 321 -10.98 -4.31 -15.32
N ILE A 322 -11.76 -5.12 -16.04
CA ILE A 322 -12.97 -4.69 -16.75
C ILE A 322 -14.20 -5.22 -16.03
N LEU A 323 -15.11 -4.33 -15.63
CA LEU A 323 -16.39 -4.72 -15.06
C LEU A 323 -17.28 -5.36 -16.12
N THR A 324 -17.66 -6.60 -15.92
CA THR A 324 -18.52 -7.36 -16.83
C THR A 324 -19.48 -8.27 -16.06
N LYS A 325 -20.26 -9.08 -16.76
CA LYS A 325 -21.20 -10.03 -16.18
C LYS A 325 -20.90 -11.43 -16.67
N ASP A 326 -21.04 -12.40 -15.78
CA ASP A 326 -21.00 -13.81 -16.14
C ASP A 326 -22.29 -14.25 -16.85
N GLU A 327 -22.36 -15.51 -17.25
CA GLU A 327 -23.53 -16.12 -17.92
C GLU A 327 -24.83 -16.07 -17.09
N ASN A 328 -24.72 -15.92 -15.76
CA ASN A 328 -25.84 -15.79 -14.83
C ASN A 328 -26.21 -14.33 -14.55
N GLY A 329 -25.50 -13.37 -15.14
CA GLY A 329 -25.71 -11.94 -14.96
C GLY A 329 -25.05 -11.37 -13.69
N LYS A 330 -24.21 -12.13 -12.99
CA LYS A 330 -23.45 -11.67 -11.82
C LYS A 330 -22.27 -10.81 -12.28
N GLU A 331 -22.19 -9.60 -11.77
CA GLU A 331 -21.10 -8.67 -12.07
C GLU A 331 -19.77 -9.14 -11.43
N TYR A 332 -18.67 -8.96 -12.15
CA TYR A 332 -17.32 -9.19 -11.66
C TYR A 332 -16.28 -8.38 -12.44
N LEU A 333 -15.12 -8.20 -11.86
CA LEU A 333 -13.96 -7.57 -12.51
C LEU A 333 -13.18 -8.65 -13.26
N ALA A 334 -13.19 -8.56 -14.58
CA ALA A 334 -12.54 -9.49 -15.49
C ALA A 334 -11.09 -9.06 -15.78
N TYR A 335 -10.25 -10.03 -16.12
CA TYR A 335 -8.84 -9.83 -16.43
C TYR A 335 -8.40 -10.72 -17.62
N GLY A 336 -7.10 -10.75 -17.90
CA GLY A 336 -6.55 -11.45 -19.07
C GLY A 336 -6.95 -12.92 -19.17
N GLY A 337 -7.51 -13.30 -20.32
CA GLY A 337 -8.04 -14.64 -20.65
C GLY A 337 -9.55 -14.78 -20.51
N ASP A 338 -10.23 -13.87 -19.79
CA ASP A 338 -11.67 -13.98 -19.52
C ASP A 338 -12.53 -13.75 -20.76
N PHE A 339 -11.99 -13.12 -21.79
CA PHE A 339 -12.67 -12.90 -23.07
C PHE A 339 -12.22 -13.85 -24.16
N GLY A 340 -11.45 -14.91 -23.82
CA GLY A 340 -10.97 -15.92 -24.73
C GLY A 340 -9.71 -15.55 -25.50
N GLU A 341 -9.05 -14.45 -25.15
CA GLU A 341 -7.78 -14.04 -25.74
C GLU A 341 -6.62 -14.95 -25.29
N ASN A 342 -5.66 -15.15 -26.20
CA ASN A 342 -4.46 -15.93 -25.97
C ASN A 342 -3.33 -15.45 -26.92
N PRO A 343 -2.11 -15.15 -26.42
CA PRO A 343 -1.66 -15.26 -25.03
C PRO A 343 -2.20 -14.16 -24.10
N HIS A 344 -2.17 -14.39 -22.79
CA HIS A 344 -2.54 -13.42 -21.75
C HIS A 344 -1.74 -13.67 -20.47
N ASP A 345 -1.65 -12.65 -19.59
CA ASP A 345 -0.95 -12.70 -18.31
C ASP A 345 -1.91 -12.82 -17.10
N GLY A 346 -3.20 -13.16 -17.35
CA GLY A 346 -4.20 -13.37 -16.31
C GLY A 346 -4.44 -12.11 -15.48
N HIS A 347 -4.45 -12.29 -14.15
CA HIS A 347 -4.70 -11.22 -13.18
C HIS A 347 -3.46 -10.35 -12.88
N PHE A 348 -2.39 -10.41 -13.69
CA PHE A 348 -1.18 -9.60 -13.47
C PHE A 348 -1.44 -8.10 -13.59
N CYS A 349 -2.55 -7.70 -14.19
CA CYS A 349 -3.06 -6.33 -14.23
C CYS A 349 -3.70 -5.86 -12.89
N GLY A 350 -3.81 -6.74 -11.88
CA GLY A 350 -4.34 -6.43 -10.55
C GLY A 350 -3.26 -5.92 -9.58
N ASN A 351 -2.60 -4.83 -9.95
CA ASN A 351 -1.45 -4.26 -9.23
C ASN A 351 -1.69 -2.83 -8.72
N GLY A 352 -2.95 -2.41 -8.64
CA GLY A 352 -3.37 -1.08 -8.22
C GLY A 352 -3.36 -0.85 -6.71
N LEU A 353 -3.09 0.40 -6.31
CA LEU A 353 -3.39 0.90 -4.96
C LEU A 353 -4.89 1.08 -4.75
N LEU A 354 -5.66 1.15 -5.84
CA LEU A 354 -7.11 1.07 -5.85
C LEU A 354 -7.55 -0.18 -6.60
N PHE A 355 -8.70 -0.73 -6.22
CA PHE A 355 -9.37 -1.73 -7.05
C PHE A 355 -9.82 -1.15 -8.39
N GLY A 356 -10.16 -1.99 -9.37
CA GLY A 356 -10.59 -1.55 -10.69
C GLY A 356 -11.81 -0.61 -10.66
N ASP A 357 -12.71 -0.79 -9.70
CA ASP A 357 -13.86 0.08 -9.43
C ASP A 357 -13.53 1.32 -8.56
N ARG A 358 -12.24 1.57 -8.32
CA ARG A 358 -11.69 2.67 -7.53
C ARG A 358 -12.02 2.66 -6.04
N LYS A 359 -12.48 1.55 -5.49
CA LYS A 359 -12.50 1.38 -4.04
C LYS A 359 -11.08 1.40 -3.47
N VAL A 360 -10.94 2.01 -2.30
CA VAL A 360 -9.67 2.10 -1.58
C VAL A 360 -9.24 0.72 -1.08
N THR A 361 -7.97 0.38 -1.30
CA THR A 361 -7.37 -0.83 -0.73
C THR A 361 -6.62 -0.52 0.57
N PRO A 362 -6.40 -1.52 1.44
CA PRO A 362 -5.54 -1.36 2.62
C PRO A 362 -4.12 -0.90 2.29
N LYS A 363 -3.63 -1.20 1.07
CA LYS A 363 -2.32 -0.75 0.56
C LYS A 363 -2.24 0.78 0.46
N LEU A 364 -3.29 1.43 -0.04
CA LEU A 364 -3.32 2.89 -0.15
C LEU A 364 -3.28 3.57 1.22
N CYS A 365 -3.92 2.97 2.24
CA CYS A 365 -3.85 3.48 3.62
C CYS A 365 -2.41 3.45 4.14
N GLU A 366 -1.69 2.36 3.91
CA GLU A 366 -0.26 2.25 4.25
C GLU A 366 0.59 3.30 3.53
N ILE A 367 0.42 3.46 2.21
CA ILE A 367 1.16 4.45 1.41
C ILE A 367 0.84 5.87 1.89
N LYS A 368 -0.43 6.19 2.19
CA LYS A 368 -0.82 7.49 2.76
C LYS A 368 -0.06 7.80 4.04
N LYS A 369 0.03 6.84 4.95
CA LYS A 369 0.78 6.97 6.20
C LYS A 369 2.27 7.22 5.94
N LEU A 370 2.88 6.43 5.08
CA LEU A 370 4.31 6.51 4.77
C LEU A 370 4.68 7.79 3.99
N TYR A 371 3.73 8.38 3.28
CA TYR A 371 3.93 9.60 2.50
C TYR A 371 3.62 10.89 3.26
N GLN A 372 3.21 10.81 4.51
CA GLN A 372 2.93 12.01 5.31
C GLN A 372 4.14 12.96 5.39
N ASN A 373 3.85 14.26 5.51
CA ASN A 373 4.87 15.32 5.54
C ASN A 373 5.16 15.83 6.96
N VAL A 374 4.83 15.05 7.97
CA VAL A 374 5.13 15.35 9.37
C VAL A 374 5.59 14.09 10.07
N ASP A 375 6.72 14.19 10.77
CA ASP A 375 7.17 13.13 11.68
C ASP A 375 6.81 13.52 13.12
N PHE A 376 6.24 12.56 13.84
CA PHE A 376 6.03 12.63 15.27
C PHE A 376 6.97 11.64 15.94
N ASN A 377 7.79 12.12 16.89
CA ASN A 377 8.74 11.31 17.63
C ASN A 377 8.51 11.47 19.12
N ALA A 378 8.10 10.41 19.82
CA ALA A 378 7.93 10.45 21.26
C ALA A 378 9.30 10.60 21.94
N ILE A 379 9.50 11.71 22.65
CA ILE A 379 10.63 11.89 23.56
C ILE A 379 10.30 11.19 24.89
N ASP A 380 9.08 11.35 25.37
CA ASP A 380 8.52 10.68 26.53
C ASP A 380 7.01 10.55 26.34
N ALA A 381 6.55 9.42 25.78
CA ALA A 381 5.15 9.20 25.49
C ALA A 381 4.27 9.22 26.76
N ALA A 382 4.77 8.68 27.87
CA ALA A 382 4.04 8.62 29.14
C ALA A 382 3.80 10.01 29.76
N ARG A 383 4.64 10.99 29.42
CA ARG A 383 4.48 12.40 29.84
C ARG A 383 3.84 13.28 28.78
N GLY A 384 3.56 12.75 27.58
CA GLY A 384 3.02 13.52 26.47
C GLY A 384 4.03 14.44 25.78
N ILE A 385 5.34 14.15 25.91
CA ILE A 385 6.39 14.96 25.30
C ILE A 385 6.74 14.40 23.93
N VAL A 386 6.40 15.15 22.87
CA VAL A 386 6.56 14.71 21.48
C VAL A 386 7.30 15.77 20.66
N GLU A 387 8.30 15.36 19.92
CA GLU A 387 8.93 16.18 18.87
C GLU A 387 8.09 16.09 17.60
N VAL A 388 7.73 17.23 17.03
CA VAL A 388 7.02 17.35 15.75
C VAL A 388 7.96 17.99 14.74
N LYS A 389 8.24 17.30 13.63
CA LYS A 389 9.10 17.77 12.55
C LYS A 389 8.29 18.03 11.29
N ASN A 390 8.40 19.23 10.74
CA ASN A 390 7.78 19.60 9.47
C ASN A 390 8.67 19.16 8.30
N LYS A 391 8.14 18.28 7.43
CA LYS A 391 8.79 17.77 6.20
C LYS A 391 8.20 18.38 4.92
N PHE A 392 7.21 19.25 5.02
CA PHE A 392 6.75 20.03 3.87
C PHE A 392 7.89 20.88 3.30
N MET A 393 7.84 21.15 1.99
CA MET A 393 8.83 21.99 1.33
C MET A 393 8.53 23.48 1.47
N PHE A 394 7.25 23.85 1.53
CA PHE A 394 6.80 25.25 1.48
C PHE A 394 5.75 25.58 2.55
N THR A 395 5.02 24.60 3.06
CA THR A 395 3.85 24.79 3.93
C THR A 395 4.25 24.82 5.40
N ASN A 396 3.80 25.86 6.14
CA ASN A 396 3.94 25.93 7.59
C ASN A 396 2.86 25.07 8.26
N LEU A 397 3.16 24.42 9.39
CA LEU A 397 2.17 23.60 10.10
C LEU A 397 1.03 24.43 10.71
N ASN A 398 1.15 25.77 10.81
CA ASN A 398 0.07 26.62 11.27
C ASN A 398 -1.13 26.68 10.29
N GLU A 399 -1.01 26.16 9.10
CA GLU A 399 -2.12 25.95 8.16
C GLU A 399 -3.03 24.79 8.56
N TYR A 400 -2.56 23.94 9.47
CA TYR A 400 -3.27 22.78 9.99
C TYR A 400 -3.60 22.91 11.48
N GLU A 401 -4.43 22.01 11.99
CA GLU A 401 -4.74 21.87 13.40
C GLU A 401 -4.34 20.48 13.88
N LEU A 402 -3.52 20.38 14.92
CA LEU A 402 -3.16 19.12 15.56
C LEU A 402 -4.22 18.76 16.60
N HIS A 403 -4.93 17.66 16.36
CA HIS A 403 -5.79 17.02 17.33
C HIS A 403 -5.01 15.93 18.04
N TRP A 404 -5.10 15.88 19.35
CA TRP A 404 -4.55 14.78 20.13
C TRP A 404 -5.61 14.18 21.02
N SER A 405 -5.52 12.88 21.25
CA SER A 405 -6.39 12.19 22.19
C SER A 405 -5.65 11.09 22.93
N GLN A 406 -6.13 10.79 24.12
CA GLN A 406 -5.69 9.67 24.93
C GLN A 406 -6.83 8.67 25.00
N SER A 407 -6.58 7.43 24.61
CA SER A 407 -7.58 6.37 24.52
C SER A 407 -7.10 5.06 25.17
N SER A 408 -8.05 4.20 25.49
CA SER A 408 -7.83 2.84 26.00
C SER A 408 -8.83 1.87 25.33
N ASP A 409 -8.89 0.64 25.81
CA ASP A 409 -9.94 -0.32 25.48
C ASP A 409 -11.38 0.15 25.78
N LYS A 410 -11.53 1.19 26.63
CA LYS A 410 -12.82 1.81 26.99
C LYS A 410 -13.15 3.04 26.15
N GLY A 411 -12.34 3.36 25.16
CA GLY A 411 -12.48 4.52 24.29
C GLY A 411 -11.62 5.72 24.69
N GLU A 412 -11.93 6.88 24.09
CA GLU A 412 -11.26 8.15 24.36
C GLU A 412 -11.72 8.75 25.70
N PHE A 413 -10.79 9.33 26.46
CA PHE A 413 -11.10 9.91 27.79
C PHE A 413 -10.39 11.26 28.03
N CYS A 414 -9.49 11.68 27.17
CA CYS A 414 -8.83 12.99 27.24
C CYS A 414 -8.45 13.40 25.81
N SER A 415 -8.65 14.65 25.46
CA SER A 415 -8.28 15.17 24.13
C SER A 415 -8.10 16.68 24.15
N GLY A 416 -7.49 17.20 23.09
CA GLY A 416 -7.30 18.64 22.89
C GLY A 416 -6.82 18.95 21.47
N THR A 417 -6.68 20.25 21.20
CA THR A 417 -6.22 20.76 19.90
C THR A 417 -5.11 21.78 20.06
N LEU A 418 -4.21 21.85 19.10
CA LEU A 418 -3.10 22.78 19.04
C LEU A 418 -2.91 23.31 17.61
N VAL A 419 -2.50 24.54 17.48
CA VAL A 419 -1.96 25.09 16.23
C VAL A 419 -0.46 25.25 16.39
N LEU A 420 0.31 24.67 15.47
CA LEU A 420 1.76 24.64 15.54
C LEU A 420 2.36 25.60 14.51
N ASP A 421 3.15 26.58 14.94
CA ASP A 421 3.93 27.43 14.03
C ASP A 421 5.32 26.83 13.82
N VAL A 422 5.41 25.89 12.88
CA VAL A 422 6.65 25.19 12.54
C VAL A 422 6.88 25.32 11.03
N LYS A 423 7.93 26.04 10.66
CA LYS A 423 8.27 26.29 9.25
C LYS A 423 8.79 25.02 8.56
N PRO A 424 8.78 24.99 7.22
CA PRO A 424 9.36 23.89 6.45
C PRO A 424 10.78 23.54 6.91
N GLY A 425 11.01 22.25 7.17
CA GLY A 425 12.29 21.71 7.63
C GLY A 425 12.61 21.92 9.10
N GLU A 426 11.83 22.72 9.84
CA GLU A 426 11.99 22.95 11.27
C GLU A 426 11.29 21.88 12.11
N LYS A 427 11.58 21.89 13.42
CA LYS A 427 10.96 21.02 14.41
C LYS A 427 10.65 21.77 15.70
N THR A 428 9.68 21.28 16.44
CA THR A 428 9.30 21.77 17.76
C THR A 428 9.04 20.62 18.71
N VAL A 429 9.02 20.89 20.00
CA VAL A 429 8.60 19.92 21.04
C VAL A 429 7.31 20.42 21.65
N ILE A 430 6.31 19.55 21.69
CA ILE A 430 5.04 19.80 22.38
C ILE A 430 5.01 19.01 23.69
N ASP A 431 4.35 19.57 24.70
CA ASP A 431 4.12 18.96 26.02
C ASP A 431 2.60 18.95 26.25
N LEU A 432 2.03 17.74 26.21
CA LEU A 432 0.58 17.51 26.29
C LEU A 432 0.18 17.15 27.71
N GLU A 433 -0.89 17.75 28.19
CA GLU A 433 -1.42 17.47 29.54
C GLU A 433 -2.20 16.15 29.55
N LEU A 434 -1.50 15.03 29.71
CA LEU A 434 -2.09 13.69 29.73
C LEU A 434 -2.64 13.33 31.11
N SER A 435 -3.77 12.60 31.10
CA SER A 435 -4.31 11.95 32.30
C SER A 435 -3.45 10.77 32.72
N ARG A 436 -3.17 10.62 34.02
CA ARG A 436 -2.42 9.47 34.55
C ARG A 436 -3.32 8.25 34.69
N ILE A 437 -3.08 7.26 33.87
CA ILE A 437 -3.78 5.96 33.89
C ILE A 437 -2.76 4.85 34.05
N LYS A 438 -3.12 3.77 34.78
CA LYS A 438 -2.25 2.62 35.04
C LYS A 438 -2.44 1.47 34.03
N THR A 439 -3.55 1.45 33.32
CA THR A 439 -3.86 0.45 32.30
C THR A 439 -3.23 0.82 30.96
N GLU A 440 -3.17 -0.12 30.02
CA GLU A 440 -2.75 0.14 28.66
C GLU A 440 -3.54 1.32 28.08
N CYS A 441 -2.85 2.31 27.57
CA CYS A 441 -3.46 3.45 26.91
C CYS A 441 -2.53 4.05 25.86
N TYR A 442 -3.12 4.81 24.94
CA TYR A 442 -2.49 5.29 23.73
C TYR A 442 -2.65 6.80 23.61
N LEU A 443 -1.59 7.45 23.14
CA LEU A 443 -1.64 8.84 22.65
C LEU A 443 -1.81 8.80 21.14
N ASN A 444 -2.91 9.34 20.65
CA ASN A 444 -3.19 9.50 19.23
C ASN A 444 -2.95 10.97 18.85
N LEU A 445 -2.29 11.19 17.72
CA LEU A 445 -2.02 12.49 17.12
C LEU A 445 -2.57 12.51 15.70
N GLU A 446 -3.33 13.54 15.34
CA GLU A 446 -3.91 13.71 14.01
C GLU A 446 -3.79 15.17 13.57
N LEU A 447 -2.99 15.43 12.54
CA LEU A 447 -2.89 16.74 11.92
C LEU A 447 -3.96 16.87 10.83
N LYS A 448 -4.86 17.85 10.97
CA LYS A 448 -6.05 18.00 10.13
C LYS A 448 -6.08 19.33 9.38
N THR A 449 -6.67 19.31 8.18
CA THR A 449 -6.99 20.53 7.44
C THR A 449 -8.02 21.36 8.21
N LYS A 450 -7.83 22.68 8.28
CA LYS A 450 -8.75 23.61 8.96
C LYS A 450 -9.95 23.97 8.10
N GLU A 451 -9.76 24.06 6.80
CA GLU A 451 -10.75 24.54 5.84
C GLU A 451 -10.89 23.56 4.67
N ASP A 452 -11.98 23.71 3.94
CA ASP A 452 -12.17 23.03 2.65
C ASP A 452 -11.12 23.54 1.65
N ASN A 453 -10.58 22.66 0.83
CA ASN A 453 -9.72 22.99 -0.29
C ASN A 453 -10.18 22.26 -1.56
N GLU A 454 -9.42 22.36 -2.65
CA GLU A 454 -9.80 21.84 -3.96
C GLU A 454 -10.02 20.31 -3.97
N TYR A 455 -9.39 19.55 -3.06
CA TYR A 455 -9.43 18.09 -3.06
C TYR A 455 -10.01 17.45 -1.80
N CYS A 456 -10.14 18.18 -0.70
CA CYS A 456 -10.69 17.62 0.55
C CYS A 456 -11.49 18.63 1.38
N LYS A 457 -12.33 18.10 2.26
CA LYS A 457 -13.06 18.87 3.26
C LYS A 457 -12.19 19.14 4.49
N ALA A 458 -12.58 20.18 5.24
CA ALA A 458 -12.02 20.43 6.58
C ALA A 458 -12.09 19.17 7.45
N GLY A 459 -11.05 18.96 8.26
CA GLY A 459 -10.94 17.77 9.10
C GLY A 459 -10.25 16.56 8.41
N HIS A 460 -9.80 16.70 7.16
CA HIS A 460 -9.03 15.65 6.51
C HIS A 460 -7.67 15.47 7.20
N ILE A 461 -7.34 14.21 7.57
CA ILE A 461 -6.09 13.86 8.23
C ILE A 461 -4.96 13.81 7.19
N VAL A 462 -3.96 14.67 7.34
CA VAL A 462 -2.76 14.73 6.49
C VAL A 462 -1.55 14.03 7.11
N ALA A 463 -1.54 13.89 8.44
CA ALA A 463 -0.53 13.11 9.16
C ALA A 463 -1.10 12.60 10.47
N GLU A 464 -0.66 11.44 10.90
CA GLU A 464 -1.13 10.81 12.13
C GLU A 464 -0.05 9.95 12.78
N GLU A 465 -0.16 9.74 14.10
CA GLU A 465 0.70 8.83 14.84
C GLU A 465 -0.02 8.30 16.08
N GLN A 466 0.39 7.12 16.52
CA GLN A 466 -0.05 6.56 17.78
C GLN A 466 1.15 6.10 18.61
N PHE A 467 1.18 6.49 19.89
CA PHE A 467 2.19 6.02 20.84
C PHE A 467 1.54 5.25 21.97
N VAL A 468 2.15 4.15 22.37
CA VAL A 468 1.78 3.44 23.58
C VAL A 468 2.30 4.25 24.78
N ILE A 469 1.39 4.68 25.68
CA ILE A 469 1.74 5.45 26.88
C ILE A 469 2.16 4.50 28.00
N ASN A 470 1.35 3.48 28.26
CA ASN A 470 1.66 2.40 29.17
C ASN A 470 1.66 1.10 28.40
N GLU A 471 2.70 0.30 28.54
CA GLU A 471 2.72 -1.02 27.94
C GLU A 471 1.63 -1.90 28.56
N PHE A 472 1.12 -2.79 27.75
CA PHE A 472 0.22 -3.84 28.18
C PHE A 472 0.96 -4.74 29.19
N GLU A 473 0.76 -4.47 30.48
CA GLU A 473 1.14 -5.44 31.52
C GLU A 473 0.22 -6.66 31.36
N ASN A 474 0.84 -7.75 30.97
CA ASN A 474 0.14 -9.00 30.67
C ASN A 474 -0.46 -9.60 31.92
N THR A 475 -1.58 -9.06 32.33
CA THR A 475 -2.45 -9.63 33.36
C THR A 475 -3.74 -10.09 32.71
N TYR A 476 -3.64 -11.12 31.83
CA TYR A 476 -4.88 -11.83 31.68
C TYR A 476 -5.11 -12.63 32.96
N ASP A 477 -6.23 -12.33 33.59
CA ASP A 477 -6.59 -12.96 34.85
C ASP A 477 -6.58 -14.48 34.68
N GLU A 478 -6.04 -15.20 35.66
CA GLU A 478 -6.19 -16.66 35.69
C GLU A 478 -7.69 -16.99 35.56
N LEU A 479 -8.00 -18.09 34.88
CA LEU A 479 -9.37 -18.56 34.77
C LEU A 479 -9.98 -18.75 36.15
N GLU A 480 -11.11 -18.13 36.39
CA GLU A 480 -11.83 -18.29 37.65
C GLU A 480 -12.13 -19.76 37.89
N VAL A 481 -11.99 -20.18 39.16
CA VAL A 481 -12.24 -21.52 39.64
C VAL A 481 -13.52 -21.51 40.48
N ASP A 482 -14.63 -21.97 39.89
CA ASP A 482 -15.96 -21.84 40.51
C ASP A 482 -16.56 -23.21 40.86
N GLN A 483 -16.91 -24.02 39.88
CA GLN A 483 -17.63 -25.27 40.03
C GLN A 483 -16.71 -26.50 39.88
N PRO A 484 -17.04 -27.62 40.57
CA PRO A 484 -16.35 -28.88 40.34
C PRO A 484 -16.52 -29.38 38.91
N LEU A 485 -15.48 -30.04 38.42
CA LEU A 485 -15.41 -30.68 37.10
C LEU A 485 -15.40 -32.19 37.26
N ILE A 486 -16.15 -32.87 36.40
CA ILE A 486 -16.13 -34.34 36.30
C ILE A 486 -15.24 -34.68 35.09
N VAL A 487 -14.28 -35.57 35.32
CA VAL A 487 -13.46 -36.14 34.23
C VAL A 487 -14.01 -37.50 33.88
N ASP A 488 -14.56 -37.63 32.67
CA ASP A 488 -15.01 -38.90 32.09
C ASP A 488 -14.02 -39.40 31.08
N ASP A 489 -13.15 -40.33 31.47
CA ASP A 489 -12.08 -40.90 30.65
C ASP A 489 -12.48 -42.31 30.18
N THR A 490 -12.79 -42.40 28.89
CA THR A 490 -13.19 -43.64 28.23
C THR A 490 -12.21 -43.98 27.09
N TYR A 491 -12.32 -45.20 26.58
CA TYR A 491 -11.52 -45.61 25.39
C TYR A 491 -11.75 -44.68 24.18
N GLY A 492 -12.92 -44.10 24.03
CA GLY A 492 -13.30 -43.28 22.86
C GLY A 492 -13.16 -41.79 23.05
N SER A 493 -13.11 -41.28 24.29
CA SER A 493 -13.04 -39.84 24.56
C SER A 493 -12.58 -39.53 25.97
N LEU A 494 -11.91 -38.41 26.15
CA LEU A 494 -11.69 -37.73 27.39
C LEU A 494 -12.63 -36.51 27.44
N ARG A 495 -13.47 -36.41 28.45
CA ARG A 495 -14.40 -35.28 28.66
C ARG A 495 -14.12 -34.60 29.97
N VAL A 496 -14.21 -33.30 29.97
CA VAL A 496 -14.21 -32.47 31.19
C VAL A 496 -15.53 -31.73 31.24
N ILE A 497 -16.33 -32.01 32.28
CA ILE A 497 -17.75 -31.66 32.31
C ILE A 497 -18.07 -30.89 33.61
N SER A 498 -18.80 -29.80 33.49
CA SER A 498 -19.52 -29.12 34.59
C SER A 498 -21.02 -29.04 34.24
N ASP A 499 -21.80 -28.34 35.04
CA ASP A 499 -23.24 -28.15 34.76
C ASP A 499 -23.48 -27.51 33.39
N ASP A 500 -22.67 -26.52 33.00
CA ASP A 500 -22.84 -25.73 31.77
C ASP A 500 -21.80 -26.01 30.70
N VAL A 501 -20.70 -26.69 31.04
CA VAL A 501 -19.53 -26.85 30.11
C VAL A 501 -19.22 -28.31 29.86
N ASN A 502 -18.97 -28.66 28.63
CA ASN A 502 -18.49 -29.98 28.24
C ASN A 502 -17.40 -29.84 27.17
N VAL A 503 -16.15 -30.00 27.57
CA VAL A 503 -14.98 -30.03 26.69
C VAL A 503 -14.62 -31.49 26.40
N ARG A 504 -14.59 -31.86 25.11
CA ARG A 504 -14.36 -33.23 24.67
C ARG A 504 -13.14 -33.33 23.79
N PHE A 505 -12.26 -34.26 24.10
CA PHE A 505 -11.15 -34.73 23.28
C PHE A 505 -11.50 -36.11 22.72
N GLU A 506 -11.29 -36.30 21.42
CA GLU A 506 -11.43 -37.58 20.74
C GLU A 506 -10.17 -38.41 20.96
N ARG A 507 -10.28 -39.73 21.31
CA ARG A 507 -9.15 -40.60 21.62
C ARG A 507 -8.87 -41.71 20.60
N ARG A 508 -9.80 -42.04 19.74
CA ARG A 508 -9.67 -43.21 18.85
C ARG A 508 -8.70 -43.02 17.70
N GLU A 509 -8.74 -41.86 17.05
CA GLU A 509 -8.00 -41.63 15.81
C GLU A 509 -6.96 -40.53 15.94
N ARG A 510 -7.28 -39.41 16.58
CA ARG A 510 -6.45 -38.21 16.52
C ARG A 510 -6.05 -37.60 17.86
N ASN A 511 -6.66 -37.98 18.98
CA ASN A 511 -6.39 -37.40 20.32
C ASN A 511 -6.45 -35.86 20.37
N GLN A 512 -7.35 -35.22 19.63
CA GLN A 512 -7.44 -33.77 19.52
C GLN A 512 -8.69 -33.20 20.19
N LEU A 513 -8.67 -31.89 20.47
CA LEU A 513 -9.84 -31.14 20.94
C LEU A 513 -10.92 -31.16 19.85
N TYR A 514 -12.03 -31.80 20.18
CA TYR A 514 -13.09 -32.13 19.21
C TYR A 514 -14.36 -31.28 19.36
N SER A 515 -14.73 -30.90 20.60
CA SER A 515 -16.00 -30.23 20.90
C SER A 515 -15.87 -29.38 22.14
N ILE A 516 -16.46 -28.20 22.10
CA ILE A 516 -16.66 -27.32 23.24
C ILE A 516 -18.14 -26.97 23.28
N LYS A 517 -18.86 -27.42 24.32
CA LYS A 517 -20.25 -27.06 24.55
C LYS A 517 -20.38 -26.17 25.77
N VAL A 518 -21.12 -25.07 25.63
CA VAL A 518 -21.42 -24.11 26.69
C VAL A 518 -22.93 -23.90 26.73
N GLY A 519 -23.57 -24.09 27.88
CA GLY A 519 -25.03 -24.01 28.00
C GLY A 519 -25.79 -25.01 27.11
N GLY A 520 -25.15 -26.15 26.79
CA GLY A 520 -25.68 -27.16 25.87
C GLY A 520 -25.46 -26.89 24.38
N GLU A 521 -24.97 -25.69 23.99
CA GLU A 521 -24.73 -25.28 22.61
C GLU A 521 -23.30 -25.61 22.19
N GLU A 522 -23.13 -26.20 21.01
CA GLU A 522 -21.82 -26.51 20.42
C GLU A 522 -21.17 -25.24 19.79
N LEU A 523 -19.94 -24.94 20.17
CA LEU A 523 -19.18 -23.81 19.61
C LEU A 523 -18.41 -24.18 18.36
N LEU A 524 -17.97 -25.43 18.22
CA LEU A 524 -17.09 -25.86 17.14
C LEU A 524 -17.88 -26.66 16.07
N SER A 525 -17.67 -26.32 14.80
CA SER A 525 -18.17 -27.09 13.66
C SER A 525 -17.20 -28.22 13.24
N ALA A 526 -15.94 -28.10 13.64
CA ALA A 526 -14.88 -29.10 13.39
C ALA A 526 -13.85 -29.08 14.53
N PRO A 527 -13.06 -30.16 14.69
CA PRO A 527 -12.00 -30.20 15.68
C PRO A 527 -10.96 -29.08 15.49
N MET A 528 -10.37 -28.60 16.60
CA MET A 528 -9.22 -27.68 16.56
C MET A 528 -8.05 -28.32 15.80
N ARG A 529 -7.40 -27.53 14.92
CA ARG A 529 -6.30 -28.00 14.09
C ARG A 529 -5.05 -27.13 14.24
N LEU A 530 -3.88 -27.72 14.09
CA LEU A 530 -2.66 -26.97 13.78
C LEU A 530 -2.69 -26.55 12.32
N ASN A 531 -2.32 -25.32 12.07
CA ASN A 531 -2.21 -24.79 10.72
C ASN A 531 -0.86 -24.09 10.51
N PHE A 532 -0.22 -24.38 9.37
CA PHE A 532 1.08 -23.84 8.98
C PHE A 532 1.02 -23.12 7.62
N TRP A 533 -0.19 -22.92 7.10
CA TRP A 533 -0.43 -22.44 5.75
C TRP A 533 -1.42 -21.27 5.72
N ARG A 534 -1.19 -20.34 4.80
CA ARG A 534 -2.13 -19.31 4.37
C ARG A 534 -2.45 -19.48 2.90
N ALA A 535 -3.56 -18.93 2.42
CA ALA A 535 -3.82 -18.83 0.99
C ALA A 535 -2.70 -17.99 0.34
N LEU A 536 -2.11 -18.51 -0.74
CA LEU A 536 -0.97 -17.86 -1.38
C LEU A 536 -1.34 -16.47 -1.89
N THR A 537 -0.58 -15.45 -1.47
CA THR A 537 -0.62 -14.13 -2.09
C THR A 537 0.03 -14.17 -3.48
N ASP A 538 -0.14 -13.13 -4.28
CA ASP A 538 0.53 -13.04 -5.58
C ASP A 538 2.06 -13.03 -5.42
N ASN A 539 2.59 -12.38 -4.38
CA ASN A 539 4.01 -12.42 -4.04
C ASN A 539 4.47 -13.83 -3.65
N ASP A 540 3.66 -14.57 -2.88
CA ASP A 540 3.95 -15.99 -2.57
C ASP A 540 4.01 -16.83 -3.84
N ARG A 541 3.11 -16.60 -4.82
CA ARG A 541 3.13 -17.27 -6.12
C ARG A 541 4.38 -16.92 -6.91
N GLY A 542 4.74 -15.65 -6.96
CA GLY A 542 5.95 -15.16 -7.62
C GLY A 542 7.23 -15.81 -7.07
N THR A 543 7.31 -16.04 -5.77
CA THR A 543 8.43 -16.73 -5.11
C THR A 543 8.35 -18.26 -5.21
N ARG A 544 7.32 -18.79 -5.87
CA ARG A 544 7.03 -20.23 -5.94
C ARG A 544 6.83 -20.88 -4.57
N ALA A 545 6.26 -20.14 -3.61
CA ALA A 545 6.04 -20.63 -2.25
C ALA A 545 5.21 -21.93 -2.24
N GLY A 546 4.25 -22.09 -3.15
CA GLY A 546 3.43 -23.30 -3.28
C GLY A 546 4.23 -24.59 -3.41
N SER A 547 5.36 -24.58 -4.13
CA SER A 547 6.27 -25.75 -4.23
C SER A 547 7.38 -25.71 -3.19
N ARG A 548 7.96 -24.55 -2.95
CA ARG A 548 9.10 -24.37 -2.04
C ARG A 548 8.75 -24.64 -0.58
N LEU A 549 7.56 -24.24 -0.15
CA LEU A 549 7.05 -24.34 1.22
C LEU A 549 5.92 -25.38 1.37
N GLY A 550 5.63 -26.15 0.32
CA GLY A 550 4.51 -27.10 0.27
C GLY A 550 4.51 -28.15 1.39
N CYS A 551 5.68 -28.47 1.97
CA CYS A 551 5.76 -29.36 3.13
C CYS A 551 4.95 -28.87 4.32
N TRP A 552 4.77 -27.55 4.47
CA TRP A 552 3.97 -26.95 5.54
C TRP A 552 2.47 -27.00 5.26
N ARG A 553 2.07 -26.83 3.99
CA ARG A 553 0.67 -27.03 3.57
C ARG A 553 0.22 -28.46 3.85
N ASP A 554 1.07 -29.41 3.52
CA ASP A 554 0.75 -30.85 3.62
C ASP A 554 0.88 -31.38 5.05
N ALA A 555 1.61 -30.66 5.92
CA ALA A 555 1.83 -31.03 7.33
C ALA A 555 0.71 -30.57 8.27
N GLY A 556 -0.04 -29.54 7.90
CA GLY A 556 -1.19 -29.05 8.68
C GLY A 556 -2.34 -30.07 8.72
N ASP A 557 -3.27 -29.87 9.64
CA ASP A 557 -4.44 -30.70 9.81
C ASP A 557 -5.52 -30.41 8.75
N THR A 558 -5.16 -30.48 7.47
CA THR A 558 -6.05 -30.17 6.34
C THR A 558 -7.00 -31.33 6.08
N PRO A 559 -8.33 -31.11 5.99
CA PRO A 559 -9.27 -32.15 5.66
C PRO A 559 -8.96 -32.85 4.32
N GLY A 560 -8.96 -34.19 4.32
CA GLY A 560 -8.79 -34.99 3.11
C GLY A 560 -7.34 -35.28 2.68
N ILE A 561 -6.32 -34.81 3.41
CA ILE A 561 -4.93 -35.17 3.18
C ILE A 561 -4.54 -36.32 4.14
N PHE A 562 -4.01 -37.40 3.59
CA PHE A 562 -3.45 -38.50 4.38
C PHE A 562 -2.11 -38.06 5.00
N ASN A 563 -1.88 -38.36 6.27
CA ASN A 563 -0.71 -38.04 7.10
C ASN A 563 -0.73 -36.69 7.80
N ASN A 564 -1.84 -36.35 8.36
CA ASN A 564 -2.02 -35.17 9.16
C ASN A 564 -1.27 -35.26 10.49
N THR A 565 -1.16 -34.14 11.19
CA THR A 565 -0.66 -34.03 12.55
C THR A 565 -1.21 -35.13 13.45
N LYS A 566 -0.30 -35.87 14.12
CA LYS A 566 -0.66 -36.94 15.06
C LYS A 566 -0.66 -36.38 16.47
N TRP A 567 -1.82 -36.14 16.99
CA TRP A 567 -2.00 -35.67 18.36
C TRP A 567 -1.84 -36.78 19.39
N SER A 568 -1.40 -36.44 20.62
CA SER A 568 -1.36 -37.32 21.76
C SER A 568 -1.84 -36.60 23.03
N ILE A 569 -2.57 -37.32 23.86
CA ILE A 569 -2.84 -36.92 25.24
C ILE A 569 -1.99 -37.81 26.15
N ASN A 570 -1.03 -37.19 26.84
CA ASN A 570 -0.05 -37.93 27.63
C ASN A 570 -0.57 -38.20 29.05
N ASN A 571 -1.18 -37.20 29.67
CA ASN A 571 -1.66 -37.26 31.05
C ASN A 571 -2.67 -36.16 31.34
N TYR A 572 -3.45 -36.32 32.38
CA TYR A 572 -4.22 -35.25 32.99
C TYR A 572 -4.12 -35.26 34.55
N LYS A 573 -4.32 -34.09 35.13
CA LYS A 573 -4.35 -33.88 36.59
C LYS A 573 -5.59 -33.10 36.98
N VAL A 574 -6.19 -33.48 38.09
CA VAL A 574 -7.33 -32.76 38.71
C VAL A 574 -6.81 -32.04 39.93
N LEU A 575 -7.02 -30.75 40.01
CA LEU A 575 -6.50 -29.84 41.03
C LEU A 575 -7.64 -29.04 41.68
N GLU A 576 -7.35 -28.32 42.74
CA GLU A 576 -8.25 -27.36 43.39
C GLU A 576 -9.63 -27.97 43.75
N ASP A 577 -9.57 -29.09 44.48
CA ASP A 577 -10.76 -29.84 44.92
C ASP A 577 -11.71 -30.22 43.76
N GLY A 578 -11.12 -30.56 42.61
CA GLY A 578 -11.89 -30.98 41.44
C GLY A 578 -12.32 -29.85 40.50
N LYS A 579 -11.93 -28.60 40.75
CA LYS A 579 -12.40 -27.43 39.97
C LYS A 579 -11.51 -27.03 38.80
N LYS A 580 -10.31 -27.61 38.70
CA LYS A 580 -9.30 -27.33 37.66
C LYS A 580 -8.75 -28.64 37.11
N VAL A 581 -8.79 -28.79 35.80
CA VAL A 581 -8.24 -29.96 35.12
C VAL A 581 -7.13 -29.49 34.18
N ILE A 582 -5.92 -30.05 34.32
CA ILE A 582 -4.81 -29.81 33.42
C ILE A 582 -4.59 -31.07 32.58
N ILE A 583 -4.63 -30.92 31.26
CA ILE A 583 -4.35 -31.98 30.28
C ILE A 583 -3.04 -31.63 29.59
N THR A 584 -2.07 -32.56 29.58
CA THR A 584 -0.83 -32.42 28.85
C THR A 584 -0.81 -33.35 27.65
N GLY A 585 -0.43 -32.82 26.52
CA GLY A 585 -0.38 -33.53 25.27
C GLY A 585 0.69 -33.00 24.32
N GLY A 586 0.66 -33.45 23.12
CA GLY A 586 1.55 -33.00 22.06
C GLY A 586 1.06 -33.41 20.69
N ALA A 587 1.85 -33.03 19.70
CA ALA A 587 1.58 -33.42 18.33
C ALA A 587 2.90 -33.71 17.59
N THR A 588 2.89 -34.73 16.75
CA THR A 588 3.91 -34.95 15.74
C THR A 588 3.38 -34.39 14.43
N VAL A 589 4.04 -33.37 13.92
CA VAL A 589 3.74 -32.73 12.65
C VAL A 589 4.49 -33.46 11.55
N CYS A 590 3.75 -33.96 10.55
CA CYS A 590 4.27 -34.86 9.51
C CYS A 590 5.11 -34.13 8.43
N THR A 591 6.04 -33.30 8.84
CA THR A 591 7.13 -32.79 7.98
C THR A 591 8.22 -33.84 7.82
N GLN A 592 9.16 -33.64 6.93
CA GLN A 592 10.33 -34.52 6.77
C GLN A 592 11.59 -33.67 6.77
N PRO A 593 12.39 -33.71 7.88
CA PRO A 593 12.14 -34.44 9.14
C PRO A 593 10.89 -34.00 9.90
N GLU A 594 10.39 -34.86 10.82
CA GLU A 594 9.21 -34.56 11.63
C GLU A 594 9.46 -33.36 12.58
N SER A 595 8.51 -32.43 12.63
CA SER A 595 8.45 -31.37 13.64
C SER A 595 7.55 -31.78 14.81
N LYS A 596 7.60 -31.07 15.93
CA LYS A 596 6.87 -31.44 17.15
C LYS A 596 6.17 -30.24 17.76
N ALA A 597 5.03 -30.50 18.41
CA ALA A 597 4.37 -29.53 19.28
C ALA A 597 4.11 -30.13 20.65
N GLN A 598 4.08 -29.28 21.68
CA GLN A 598 3.59 -29.57 23.02
C GLN A 598 2.38 -28.68 23.26
N VAL A 599 1.36 -29.20 23.95
CA VAL A 599 0.17 -28.47 24.29
C VAL A 599 -0.24 -28.78 25.73
N ILE A 600 -0.62 -27.73 26.45
CA ILE A 600 -1.19 -27.83 27.79
C ILE A 600 -2.56 -27.15 27.72
N TYR A 601 -3.59 -27.90 28.11
CA TYR A 601 -4.94 -27.39 28.31
C TYR A 601 -5.20 -27.25 29.80
N THR A 602 -5.58 -26.07 30.26
CA THR A 602 -6.06 -25.84 31.63
C THR A 602 -7.53 -25.49 31.56
N ILE A 603 -8.39 -26.32 32.14
CA ILE A 603 -9.85 -26.22 32.00
C ILE A 603 -10.47 -25.95 33.37
N THR A 604 -11.39 -24.98 33.42
CA THR A 604 -12.27 -24.64 34.54
C THR A 604 -13.69 -24.56 34.02
N SER A 605 -14.69 -24.35 34.91
CA SER A 605 -16.05 -24.09 34.51
C SER A 605 -16.27 -22.74 33.80
N LYS A 606 -15.26 -21.85 33.79
CA LYS A 606 -15.32 -20.50 33.21
C LYS A 606 -14.50 -20.35 31.94
N GLY A 607 -13.71 -21.36 31.54
CA GLY A 607 -12.92 -21.28 30.33
C GLY A 607 -11.89 -22.39 30.19
N MET A 608 -11.16 -22.30 29.10
CA MET A 608 -10.03 -23.18 28.79
C MET A 608 -8.86 -22.34 28.34
N GLU A 609 -7.72 -22.51 29.00
CA GLU A 609 -6.44 -22.00 28.55
C GLU A 609 -5.74 -23.04 27.67
N VAL A 610 -5.14 -22.58 26.58
CA VAL A 610 -4.30 -23.39 25.70
C VAL A 610 -2.90 -22.77 25.63
N ASP A 611 -1.87 -23.52 26.04
CA ASP A 611 -0.47 -23.14 25.88
C ASP A 611 0.17 -24.11 24.88
N LEU A 612 0.37 -23.63 23.67
CA LEU A 612 0.96 -24.38 22.56
C LEU A 612 2.39 -23.93 22.29
N GLN A 613 3.32 -24.88 22.26
CA GLN A 613 4.70 -24.65 21.85
C GLN A 613 5.03 -25.52 20.63
N PHE A 614 5.46 -24.90 19.55
CA PHE A 614 5.82 -25.58 18.30
C PHE A 614 7.33 -25.54 18.09
N TYR A 615 7.91 -26.71 17.81
CA TYR A 615 9.33 -26.96 17.60
C TYR A 615 9.54 -27.47 16.17
N PRO A 616 9.74 -26.59 15.19
CA PRO A 616 10.06 -27.03 13.82
C PRO A 616 11.43 -27.68 13.76
N ASP A 617 11.63 -28.61 12.84
CA ASP A 617 12.97 -29.08 12.52
C ASP A 617 13.75 -27.99 11.77
N ALA A 618 14.95 -27.67 12.23
CA ALA A 618 15.75 -26.55 11.74
C ALA A 618 16.25 -26.70 10.29
N SER A 619 16.15 -27.89 9.70
CA SER A 619 16.52 -28.14 8.30
C SER A 619 15.41 -27.83 7.30
N LEU A 620 14.21 -27.57 7.79
CA LEU A 620 13.05 -27.25 6.94
C LEU A 620 13.08 -25.78 6.48
N PRO A 621 12.40 -25.44 5.37
CA PRO A 621 12.28 -24.05 4.94
C PRO A 621 11.43 -23.22 5.90
N GLU A 622 11.46 -21.89 5.76
CA GLU A 622 10.64 -20.96 6.53
C GLU A 622 9.15 -21.32 6.48
N ILE A 623 8.41 -20.94 7.52
CA ILE A 623 7.02 -21.33 7.74
C ILE A 623 6.08 -20.19 7.34
N PRO A 624 5.10 -20.40 6.45
CA PRO A 624 4.13 -19.36 6.08
C PRO A 624 3.36 -18.80 7.27
N GLU A 625 2.87 -19.68 8.15
CA GLU A 625 2.08 -19.33 9.32
C GLU A 625 2.26 -20.38 10.42
N VAL A 626 2.21 -19.97 11.68
CA VAL A 626 2.11 -20.88 12.83
C VAL A 626 0.86 -20.49 13.61
N SER A 627 -0.18 -21.33 13.55
CA SER A 627 -1.47 -21.03 14.12
C SER A 627 -2.24 -22.25 14.58
N VAL A 628 -3.33 -22.01 15.33
CA VAL A 628 -4.43 -22.94 15.50
C VAL A 628 -5.65 -22.44 14.75
N LEU A 629 -6.39 -23.35 14.15
CA LEU A 629 -7.56 -23.08 13.35
C LEU A 629 -8.80 -23.70 13.99
N PHE A 630 -9.83 -22.88 14.13
CA PHE A 630 -11.17 -23.27 14.55
C PHE A 630 -12.16 -23.05 13.42
N GLU A 631 -13.08 -23.97 13.22
CA GLU A 631 -14.28 -23.77 12.43
C GLU A 631 -15.47 -23.62 13.37
N LEU A 632 -16.15 -22.48 13.30
CA LEU A 632 -17.36 -22.17 14.04
C LEU A 632 -18.58 -22.24 13.11
N PRO A 633 -19.81 -22.40 13.63
CA PRO A 633 -21.01 -22.21 12.83
C PRO A 633 -21.03 -20.84 12.12
N LYS A 634 -21.62 -20.77 10.94
CA LYS A 634 -21.62 -19.56 10.09
C LYS A 634 -22.32 -18.34 10.70
N ASP A 635 -23.10 -18.53 11.74
CA ASP A 635 -23.80 -17.45 12.43
C ASP A 635 -22.91 -16.64 13.38
N PHE A 636 -21.66 -17.04 13.58
CA PHE A 636 -20.64 -16.22 14.24
C PHE A 636 -20.14 -15.14 13.26
N GLU A 637 -20.90 -14.05 13.12
CA GLU A 637 -20.68 -12.99 12.14
C GLU A 637 -20.18 -11.69 12.77
N ASN A 638 -20.60 -11.37 14.00
CA ASN A 638 -20.23 -10.12 14.65
C ASN A 638 -18.93 -10.30 15.44
N LEU A 639 -17.93 -9.48 15.14
CA LEU A 639 -16.62 -9.51 15.77
C LEU A 639 -16.33 -8.20 16.49
N THR A 640 -15.90 -8.31 17.74
CA THR A 640 -15.26 -7.22 18.49
C THR A 640 -13.85 -7.66 18.84
N TYR A 641 -12.85 -6.82 18.58
CA TYR A 641 -11.45 -7.12 18.94
C TYR A 641 -10.70 -5.87 19.39
N LEU A 642 -9.74 -6.06 20.30
CA LEU A 642 -8.73 -5.07 20.68
C LEU A 642 -7.40 -5.45 20.03
N GLY A 643 -6.94 -4.65 19.09
CA GLY A 643 -5.72 -4.92 18.33
C GLY A 643 -5.47 -3.86 17.26
N ASN A 644 -4.53 -4.11 16.35
CA ASN A 644 -4.24 -3.24 15.22
C ASN A 644 -5.36 -3.30 14.19
N GLY A 645 -5.81 -2.11 13.75
CA GLY A 645 -6.87 -1.95 12.76
C GLY A 645 -7.00 -0.50 12.30
N PRO A 646 -8.13 -0.11 11.66
CA PRO A 646 -9.27 -0.97 11.27
C PRO A 646 -8.96 -1.87 10.06
N GLU A 647 -8.03 -1.46 9.17
CA GLU A 647 -7.67 -2.20 7.96
C GLU A 647 -6.84 -3.45 8.28
N GLU A 648 -6.83 -4.41 7.34
CA GLU A 648 -5.93 -5.55 7.46
C GLU A 648 -4.48 -5.11 7.56
N ASN A 649 -3.72 -5.82 8.36
CA ASN A 649 -2.32 -5.50 8.57
C ASN A 649 -1.48 -6.77 8.80
N TYR A 650 -0.22 -6.70 8.43
CA TYR A 650 0.76 -7.77 8.49
C TYR A 650 2.04 -7.24 9.09
N ILE A 651 2.91 -8.10 9.59
CA ILE A 651 4.13 -7.70 10.30
C ILE A 651 5.07 -6.79 9.48
N ASP A 652 4.97 -6.81 8.16
CA ASP A 652 5.73 -5.97 7.23
C ASP A 652 4.88 -4.88 6.55
N ARG A 653 3.59 -4.76 6.92
CA ARG A 653 2.64 -3.72 6.49
C ARG A 653 1.68 -3.39 7.62
N CYS A 654 2.09 -2.53 8.53
CA CYS A 654 1.30 -2.17 9.71
C CYS A 654 1.50 -0.72 10.20
N ASN A 655 2.15 0.13 9.39
CA ASN A 655 2.43 1.52 9.81
C ASN A 655 1.17 2.38 9.91
N ALA A 656 0.15 2.10 9.08
CA ALA A 656 -1.14 2.78 9.14
C ALA A 656 -2.08 2.24 10.22
N ALA A 657 -1.78 1.06 10.77
CA ALA A 657 -2.63 0.43 11.76
C ALA A 657 -2.49 1.10 13.14
N LYS A 658 -3.61 1.23 13.84
CA LYS A 658 -3.65 1.74 15.22
C LYS A 658 -4.27 0.69 16.14
N ILE A 659 -3.75 0.59 17.35
CA ILE A 659 -4.37 -0.25 18.39
C ILE A 659 -5.64 0.43 18.84
N GLY A 660 -6.74 -0.30 18.80
CA GLY A 660 -8.06 0.20 19.18
C GLY A 660 -9.07 -0.93 19.41
N LEU A 661 -10.20 -0.58 19.98
CA LEU A 661 -11.34 -1.48 20.10
C LEU A 661 -12.22 -1.33 18.85
N TYR A 662 -12.26 -2.38 18.05
CA TYR A 662 -13.00 -2.41 16.78
C TYR A 662 -14.19 -3.34 16.85
N ASN A 663 -15.32 -2.87 16.29
CA ASN A 663 -16.52 -3.65 16.09
C ASN A 663 -16.78 -3.75 14.59
N THR A 664 -16.89 -4.96 14.08
CA THR A 664 -17.00 -5.25 12.64
C THR A 664 -17.77 -6.54 12.40
N THR A 665 -17.97 -6.89 11.15
CA THR A 665 -18.49 -8.22 10.76
C THR A 665 -17.40 -9.04 10.09
N VAL A 666 -17.57 -10.36 10.06
CA VAL A 666 -16.62 -11.26 9.37
C VAL A 666 -16.59 -10.95 7.87
N ASN A 667 -17.72 -10.61 7.26
CA ASN A 667 -17.79 -10.20 5.87
C ASN A 667 -17.02 -8.89 5.60
N ASP A 668 -17.04 -7.91 6.52
CA ASP A 668 -16.32 -6.65 6.36
C ASP A 668 -14.79 -6.81 6.51
N LEU A 669 -14.32 -7.93 7.04
CA LEU A 669 -12.87 -8.23 7.08
C LEU A 669 -12.34 -8.77 5.77
N TRP A 670 -13.21 -9.24 4.88
CA TRP A 670 -12.82 -9.77 3.59
C TRP A 670 -12.38 -8.65 2.65
N VAL A 671 -11.27 -8.84 1.95
CA VAL A 671 -10.74 -7.88 0.98
C VAL A 671 -10.82 -8.50 -0.41
N ASP A 672 -11.56 -7.86 -1.32
CA ASP A 672 -11.88 -8.35 -2.66
C ASP A 672 -10.72 -8.20 -3.65
N TYR A 673 -9.52 -8.69 -3.30
CA TYR A 673 -8.41 -8.73 -4.24
C TYR A 673 -8.82 -9.43 -5.54
N LEU A 674 -8.35 -8.93 -6.69
CA LEU A 674 -8.79 -9.36 -8.03
C LEU A 674 -8.76 -10.88 -8.20
N LYS A 675 -7.69 -11.52 -7.72
CA LYS A 675 -7.66 -12.98 -7.46
C LYS A 675 -7.77 -13.22 -5.96
N PRO A 676 -8.73 -14.05 -5.49
CA PRO A 676 -8.82 -14.43 -4.08
C PRO A 676 -7.48 -14.96 -3.54
N GLN A 677 -7.09 -14.45 -2.39
CA GLN A 677 -5.82 -14.77 -1.74
C GLN A 677 -5.90 -14.48 -0.24
N GLU A 678 -4.83 -14.70 0.51
CA GLU A 678 -4.75 -14.33 1.92
C GLU A 678 -5.14 -12.86 2.11
N CYS A 679 -6.07 -12.60 3.03
CA CYS A 679 -6.51 -11.25 3.39
C CYS A 679 -7.11 -11.24 4.81
N GLY A 680 -7.37 -10.04 5.33
CA GLY A 680 -8.13 -9.85 6.56
C GLY A 680 -7.36 -10.07 7.88
N ASN A 681 -6.04 -10.26 7.85
CA ASN A 681 -5.23 -10.42 9.06
C ASN A 681 -5.21 -9.16 9.94
N ARG A 682 -5.15 -9.35 11.26
CA ARG A 682 -4.97 -8.30 12.27
C ARG A 682 -3.81 -8.68 13.20
N THR A 683 -2.83 -7.81 13.34
CA THR A 683 -1.70 -8.01 14.26
C THR A 683 -1.99 -7.42 15.64
N GLY A 684 -1.20 -7.80 16.64
CA GLY A 684 -1.27 -7.19 17.96
C GLY A 684 -2.61 -7.34 18.68
N VAL A 685 -3.35 -8.41 18.42
CA VAL A 685 -4.66 -8.63 19.03
C VAL A 685 -4.51 -9.15 20.47
N ARG A 686 -5.12 -8.45 21.44
CA ARG A 686 -5.14 -8.81 22.85
C ARG A 686 -6.29 -9.76 23.15
N TYR A 687 -7.47 -9.40 22.65
CA TYR A 687 -8.66 -10.25 22.74
C TYR A 687 -9.58 -10.06 21.53
N ALA A 688 -10.42 -11.05 21.32
CA ALA A 688 -11.45 -11.03 20.29
C ALA A 688 -12.70 -11.79 20.77
N THR A 689 -13.86 -11.28 20.42
CA THR A 689 -15.16 -11.90 20.74
C THR A 689 -16.00 -11.98 19.48
N LEU A 690 -16.37 -13.19 19.11
CA LEU A 690 -17.31 -13.50 18.04
C LEU A 690 -18.67 -13.83 18.65
N VAL A 691 -19.72 -13.22 18.13
CA VAL A 691 -21.09 -13.40 18.61
C VAL A 691 -21.95 -14.00 17.50
N GLY A 692 -22.54 -15.17 17.80
CA GLY A 692 -23.56 -15.84 17.00
C GLY A 692 -24.94 -15.65 17.60
N ASN A 693 -25.95 -16.38 17.11
CA ASN A 693 -27.37 -16.22 17.52
C ASN A 693 -27.65 -16.44 19.03
N LYS A 694 -26.97 -17.37 19.67
CA LYS A 694 -27.08 -17.66 21.10
C LYS A 694 -25.76 -18.07 21.73
N LYS A 695 -24.66 -17.76 21.05
CA LYS A 695 -23.36 -18.29 21.37
C LYS A 695 -22.34 -17.17 21.33
N VAL A 696 -21.33 -17.29 22.15
CA VAL A 696 -20.21 -16.38 22.19
C VAL A 696 -18.93 -17.22 22.15
N PHE A 697 -18.00 -16.84 21.27
CA PHE A 697 -16.65 -17.38 21.23
C PHE A 697 -15.69 -16.23 21.53
N SER A 698 -15.19 -16.21 22.78
CA SER A 698 -14.30 -15.15 23.24
C SER A 698 -12.91 -15.71 23.51
N VAL A 699 -11.91 -15.06 22.96
CA VAL A 699 -10.48 -15.43 23.12
C VAL A 699 -9.69 -14.26 23.67
N VAL A 700 -8.75 -14.55 24.58
CA VAL A 700 -7.80 -13.59 25.14
C VAL A 700 -6.40 -14.16 24.97
N ALA A 701 -5.49 -13.40 24.40
CA ALA A 701 -4.12 -13.84 24.11
C ALA A 701 -3.12 -13.45 25.21
N GLU A 702 -2.00 -14.17 25.31
CA GLU A 702 -0.89 -13.86 26.21
C GLU A 702 0.45 -13.77 25.42
N PRO A 703 1.06 -12.58 25.28
CA PRO A 703 0.51 -11.24 25.55
C PRO A 703 -0.41 -10.76 24.45
N GLN A 704 -0.23 -11.24 23.23
CA GLN A 704 -0.94 -10.88 22.02
C GLN A 704 -0.80 -11.96 20.96
N MET A 705 -1.66 -11.93 19.97
CA MET A 705 -1.65 -12.82 18.81
C MET A 705 -1.90 -12.03 17.52
N GLU A 706 -1.72 -12.67 16.38
CA GLU A 706 -2.37 -12.23 15.15
C GLU A 706 -3.70 -13.00 15.01
N LEU A 707 -4.67 -12.36 14.37
CA LEU A 707 -6.01 -12.89 14.20
C LEU A 707 -6.44 -12.79 12.73
N ASN A 708 -6.91 -13.90 12.19
CA ASN A 708 -7.60 -13.90 10.91
C ASN A 708 -8.96 -14.58 11.08
N VAL A 709 -10.01 -13.90 10.63
CA VAL A 709 -11.39 -14.43 10.67
C VAL A 709 -12.01 -14.23 9.30
N CYS A 710 -12.45 -15.31 8.68
CA CYS A 710 -13.14 -15.28 7.39
C CYS A 710 -14.10 -16.49 7.30
N HIS A 711 -14.78 -16.67 6.16
CA HIS A 711 -15.71 -17.79 5.96
C HIS A 711 -15.09 -18.99 5.24
N TYR A 712 -13.78 -18.93 4.92
CA TYR A 712 -13.13 -19.89 4.04
C TYR A 712 -11.85 -20.45 4.66
N LEU A 713 -11.58 -21.72 4.39
CA LEU A 713 -10.27 -22.29 4.67
C LEU A 713 -9.23 -21.78 3.64
N PRO A 714 -7.94 -21.67 4.01
CA PRO A 714 -6.90 -21.21 3.09
C PRO A 714 -6.93 -21.93 1.73
N LYS A 715 -7.18 -23.24 1.69
CA LYS A 715 -7.27 -24.00 0.46
C LYS A 715 -8.48 -23.62 -0.40
N GLU A 716 -9.62 -23.34 0.23
CA GLU A 716 -10.83 -22.93 -0.51
C GLU A 716 -10.65 -21.60 -1.21
N ILE A 717 -9.82 -20.71 -0.64
CA ILE A 717 -9.43 -19.43 -1.25
C ILE A 717 -8.42 -19.63 -2.39
N GLU A 718 -7.40 -20.46 -2.16
CA GLU A 718 -6.27 -20.64 -3.08
C GLU A 718 -6.68 -21.24 -4.44
N ASP A 719 -7.70 -22.12 -4.44
CA ASP A 719 -8.18 -22.83 -5.62
C ASP A 719 -9.08 -21.97 -6.53
N VAL A 720 -9.48 -20.75 -6.10
CA VAL A 720 -10.41 -19.87 -6.82
C VAL A 720 -9.66 -18.77 -7.59
N TRP A 721 -10.13 -18.47 -8.79
CA TRP A 721 -9.53 -17.44 -9.65
C TRP A 721 -10.26 -16.09 -9.59
N HIS A 722 -11.57 -16.08 -9.39
CA HIS A 722 -12.38 -14.86 -9.34
C HIS A 722 -13.24 -14.81 -8.09
N GLN A 723 -13.48 -13.62 -7.55
CA GLN A 723 -14.36 -13.42 -6.39
C GLN A 723 -15.77 -13.98 -6.62
N LYS A 724 -16.27 -13.92 -7.85
CA LYS A 724 -17.59 -14.48 -8.22
C LYS A 724 -17.71 -15.98 -8.02
N ASP A 725 -16.57 -16.69 -8.07
CA ASP A 725 -16.52 -18.15 -8.02
C ASP A 725 -16.21 -18.68 -6.60
N MET A 726 -16.13 -17.80 -5.60
CA MET A 726 -16.01 -18.21 -4.21
C MET A 726 -17.21 -19.09 -3.81
N PRO A 727 -16.97 -20.21 -3.12
CA PRO A 727 -18.05 -21.12 -2.75
C PRO A 727 -19.03 -20.49 -1.76
N GLU A 728 -20.27 -20.98 -1.71
CA GLU A 728 -21.17 -20.64 -0.61
C GLU A 728 -20.58 -21.11 0.72
N TYR A 729 -20.52 -20.24 1.70
CA TYR A 729 -19.97 -20.56 3.01
C TYR A 729 -21.03 -21.08 3.99
N ASN A 730 -20.60 -22.01 4.82
CA ASN A 730 -21.45 -22.62 5.87
C ASN A 730 -20.81 -22.59 7.25
N LYS A 731 -19.68 -21.89 7.40
CA LYS A 731 -18.84 -21.82 8.59
C LYS A 731 -18.18 -20.45 8.72
N THR A 732 -17.66 -20.19 9.90
CA THR A 732 -16.72 -19.11 10.17
C THR A 732 -15.39 -19.73 10.59
N VAL A 733 -14.32 -19.39 9.92
CA VAL A 733 -12.96 -19.89 10.16
C VAL A 733 -12.21 -18.85 10.98
N VAL A 734 -11.69 -19.27 12.13
CA VAL A 734 -10.91 -18.42 13.03
C VAL A 734 -9.49 -19.00 13.12
N ARG A 735 -8.51 -18.23 12.72
CA ARG A 735 -7.10 -18.55 12.91
C ARG A 735 -6.52 -17.68 14.01
N LEU A 736 -6.08 -18.33 15.11
CA LEU A 736 -5.32 -17.68 16.18
C LEU A 736 -3.85 -17.94 15.87
N ILE A 737 -3.12 -16.88 15.58
CA ILE A 737 -1.84 -16.97 14.91
C ILE A 737 -0.72 -16.53 15.88
N ALA A 738 0.25 -17.41 16.11
CA ALA A 738 1.46 -17.05 16.83
C ALA A 738 2.35 -16.10 16.02
N ARG A 739 2.47 -16.35 14.72
CA ARG A 739 3.17 -15.49 13.78
C ARG A 739 2.85 -15.89 12.33
N GLN A 740 2.49 -14.93 11.51
CA GLN A 740 2.42 -15.06 10.08
C GLN A 740 3.67 -14.42 9.43
N GLN A 741 4.15 -15.01 8.33
CA GLN A 741 5.24 -14.44 7.54
C GLN A 741 4.78 -13.16 6.84
N GLY A 742 5.70 -12.21 6.65
CA GLY A 742 5.44 -11.01 5.86
C GLY A 742 4.89 -11.30 4.46
N ILE A 743 4.09 -10.39 3.92
CA ILE A 743 3.46 -10.54 2.59
C ILE A 743 4.38 -10.13 1.45
N GLY A 744 5.46 -9.36 1.74
CA GLY A 744 6.36 -8.84 0.72
C GLY A 744 5.77 -7.67 -0.07
N GLY A 745 6.46 -7.25 -1.10
CA GLY A 745 6.01 -6.11 -1.91
C GLY A 745 7.11 -5.48 -2.77
N TYR A 746 8.34 -5.98 -2.73
CA TYR A 746 9.42 -5.42 -3.58
C TYR A 746 9.14 -5.66 -5.06
N ASP A 747 8.77 -6.88 -5.43
CA ASP A 747 8.21 -7.28 -6.71
C ASP A 747 7.30 -8.51 -6.55
N SER A 748 6.58 -8.93 -7.61
CA SER A 748 5.69 -10.09 -7.58
C SER A 748 6.17 -11.24 -8.49
N TRP A 749 7.46 -11.28 -8.87
CA TRP A 749 8.03 -12.30 -9.76
C TRP A 749 9.28 -13.00 -9.22
N GLY A 750 9.61 -12.82 -7.93
CA GLY A 750 10.72 -13.53 -7.31
C GLY A 750 11.23 -12.95 -6.00
N ALA A 751 10.86 -11.73 -5.63
CA ALA A 751 11.28 -11.13 -4.38
C ALA A 751 10.59 -11.77 -3.19
N HIS A 752 11.38 -12.22 -2.23
CA HIS A 752 10.91 -12.61 -0.91
C HIS A 752 10.68 -11.37 -0.03
N CYS A 753 9.82 -11.49 0.99
CA CYS A 753 9.79 -10.51 2.07
C CYS A 753 11.18 -10.44 2.75
N ASN A 754 11.47 -9.32 3.43
CA ASN A 754 12.73 -9.18 4.16
C ASN A 754 12.91 -10.33 5.16
N ASP A 755 14.14 -10.78 5.33
CA ASP A 755 14.49 -11.93 6.21
C ASP A 755 14.03 -11.77 7.66
N MET A 756 13.91 -10.54 8.16
CA MET A 756 13.39 -10.27 9.50
C MET A 756 11.91 -10.62 9.66
N TYR A 757 11.17 -10.64 8.56
CA TYR A 757 9.74 -10.98 8.52
C TYR A 757 9.46 -12.43 8.14
N LYS A 758 10.49 -13.25 7.92
CA LYS A 758 10.34 -14.69 7.72
C LYS A 758 10.19 -15.45 9.04
N ASN A 759 9.40 -16.50 9.02
CA ASN A 759 9.29 -17.42 10.14
C ASN A 759 10.34 -18.52 10.01
N LYS A 760 11.51 -18.31 10.61
CA LYS A 760 12.64 -19.25 10.55
C LYS A 760 12.36 -20.50 11.39
N THR A 761 12.92 -21.63 10.97
CA THR A 761 12.74 -22.94 11.61
C THR A 761 13.78 -23.23 12.71
N ASP A 762 14.72 -22.33 12.93
CA ASP A 762 15.75 -22.43 13.97
C ASP A 762 15.31 -21.90 15.35
N LYS A 763 14.01 -21.61 15.51
CA LYS A 763 13.42 -21.10 16.76
C LYS A 763 12.10 -21.77 17.09
N THR A 764 11.70 -21.69 18.37
CA THR A 764 10.40 -22.17 18.86
C THR A 764 9.34 -21.09 18.70
N TYR A 765 8.12 -21.50 18.42
CA TYR A 765 6.94 -20.64 18.38
C TYR A 765 6.01 -21.00 19.54
N ARG A 766 5.49 -20.00 20.24
CA ARG A 766 4.52 -20.19 21.30
C ARG A 766 3.26 -19.41 21.00
N LEU A 767 2.11 -20.03 21.23
CA LEU A 767 0.80 -19.41 21.22
C LEU A 767 0.09 -19.80 22.51
N LYS A 768 -0.22 -18.79 23.33
CA LYS A 768 -0.96 -19.00 24.58
C LYS A 768 -2.18 -18.11 24.60
N PHE A 769 -3.35 -18.70 24.85
CA PHE A 769 -4.63 -18.00 24.87
C PHE A 769 -5.65 -18.69 25.77
N GLN A 770 -6.67 -17.93 26.18
CA GLN A 770 -7.84 -18.45 26.86
C GLN A 770 -9.06 -18.37 25.95
N ILE A 771 -9.87 -19.43 25.92
CA ILE A 771 -11.25 -19.38 25.44
C ILE A 771 -12.11 -19.22 26.70
N ARG A 772 -12.89 -18.14 26.80
CA ARG A 772 -13.78 -17.87 27.92
C ARG A 772 -15.20 -18.36 27.61
N PHE A 773 -15.81 -18.99 28.60
CA PHE A 773 -17.14 -19.62 28.51
C PHE A 773 -18.23 -18.76 29.15
#